data_8311ee13e8fd2ee9855161a7fbb9cd74
#
_entry.id   8311ee13e8fd2ee9855161a7fbb9cd74
#
_cell.length_a   1.000
_cell.length_b   1.000
_cell.length_c   1.000
_cell.angle_alpha   90.00
_cell.angle_beta   90.00
_cell.angle_gamma   90.00
#
_symmetry.space_group_name_H-M   'P 1'
#
loop_
_entity.id
_entity.type
_entity.pdbx_description
1 polymer ?
#
loop_
_entity_poly.entity_id
_entity_poly.type
_entity_poly.pdbx_seq_one_letter_code
_entity_poly.pdbx_strand_id
1 'polypeptide(L)'
;INLESALNSYCNMTVAALELAAEKKPSTEVLLRYAKTGLTQVSEEDIAYLENYCYTWDIDGSMWQSEFPDEKAEDIRLRLLSPINSLKKACSGKTGAQICDALRSFIGETGAEEKLLSFEGKYITEAESAAQIRENEWLCSQLDEIFASLEQALTEKISLSDFRDIFMLSAEKITLAAPPDALDGVIAQQSDLARLTNPKIVFVMHANDGIFPFITGESSTFSEREREFFKKSDYDLSGSMKKRLAEERFNAFKALCSPSHRLFVSYSEADISGASVYPSPYIEKISACIPNCQRINTSDLDMLYFCHTPQSAYAAASQNFDPSDPDFITVKTELCKDPLYAKKFSYIDRIDLTTAHKIADKKLMKKLYGDTLELSASRFEDFSKCPFMYFCKTGLKLYPMPKMDLNPINQGNIMHMCMKDIFEENRGEKFLNMTTDDLTASIKKSVDGYIAKNLSGKFAKKKSFGFYLDIMNDTLLTALTHMQEEQRVSRFVPSDFEYPVGVKGSVKNSTVTPVIIECGEGLKVNFTGTADRVDEFTDENGIIYIRILDYKTGVKDFMKEQLALGINMQMFFYLFALTDEKGGRYGGCVPAGALYIPVKYPKSADDRMADEASAAKCIDDTMKMQGAVLDSPLIINAMEEDCRGRFIPVTFKKDGTVSAKSSVINSDTMEKIKALAIKQIEDMGRAIYSGDFPASPLESKKYKCTIPCGFCDYREICGNYPDPVPKDISDIDFEINGEKE
;
A
#
# COMPACT_ATOMS: atom_id res chain seq x y z
N ILE A 1 17.00 -33.77 1.82
CA ILE A 1 16.26 -32.49 1.65
C ILE A 1 15.71 -32.53 0.23
N ASN A 2 14.40 -32.77 0.09
CA ASN A 2 13.75 -32.53 -1.19
C ASN A 2 13.68 -31.01 -1.37
N LEU A 3 14.64 -30.44 -2.04
CA LEU A 3 14.48 -29.15 -2.66
C LEU A 3 13.50 -29.36 -3.82
N GLU A 4 12.31 -28.82 -3.72
CA GLU A 4 11.41 -28.76 -4.87
C GLU A 4 12.15 -28.01 -5.97
N SER A 5 12.58 -28.72 -6.98
CA SER A 5 13.36 -28.16 -8.12
C SER A 5 12.61 -27.03 -8.83
N ALA A 6 11.29 -26.98 -8.70
CA ALA A 6 10.44 -25.89 -9.15
C ALA A 6 10.81 -24.52 -8.54
N LEU A 7 11.45 -24.49 -7.37
CA LEU A 7 11.92 -23.26 -6.72
C LEU A 7 13.31 -22.82 -7.16
N ASN A 8 14.03 -23.63 -7.94
CA ASN A 8 15.35 -23.23 -8.43
C ASN A 8 15.25 -22.15 -9.51
N SER A 9 16.11 -21.14 -9.42
CA SER A 9 16.15 -20.01 -10.37
C SER A 9 16.29 -20.45 -11.83
N TYR A 10 17.02 -21.51 -12.10
CA TYR A 10 17.27 -22.01 -13.46
C TYR A 10 16.01 -22.66 -14.08
N CYS A 11 15.32 -23.52 -13.33
CA CYS A 11 14.05 -24.09 -13.75
C CYS A 11 12.98 -22.99 -13.93
N ASN A 12 12.90 -22.06 -12.97
CA ASN A 12 11.97 -20.96 -13.05
C ASN A 12 12.21 -20.05 -14.26
N MET A 13 13.47 -19.77 -14.60
CA MET A 13 13.81 -19.02 -15.80
C MET A 13 13.36 -19.75 -17.08
N THR A 14 13.64 -21.04 -17.17
CA THR A 14 13.27 -21.85 -18.34
C THR A 14 11.75 -21.94 -18.52
N VAL A 15 11.02 -22.19 -17.43
CA VAL A 15 9.54 -22.25 -17.44
C VAL A 15 8.95 -20.90 -17.82
N ALA A 16 9.40 -19.81 -17.20
CA ALA A 16 8.91 -18.46 -17.50
C ALA A 16 9.22 -18.04 -18.95
N ALA A 17 10.39 -18.42 -19.47
CA ALA A 17 10.74 -18.15 -20.86
C ALA A 17 9.84 -18.90 -21.83
N LEU A 18 9.54 -20.18 -21.58
CA LEU A 18 8.59 -20.98 -22.37
C LEU A 18 7.18 -20.39 -22.32
N GLU A 19 6.73 -19.97 -21.15
CA GLU A 19 5.43 -19.36 -20.95
C GLU A 19 5.30 -18.05 -21.74
N LEU A 20 6.28 -17.15 -21.62
CA LEU A 20 6.33 -15.91 -22.40
C LEU A 20 6.41 -16.16 -23.92
N ALA A 21 7.14 -17.17 -24.34
CA ALA A 21 7.23 -17.54 -25.77
C ALA A 21 5.91 -18.14 -26.29
N ALA A 22 5.15 -18.86 -25.46
CA ALA A 22 3.85 -19.42 -25.82
C ALA A 22 2.75 -18.34 -25.89
N GLU A 23 2.83 -17.30 -25.08
CA GLU A 23 1.83 -16.25 -25.02
C GLU A 23 1.84 -15.33 -26.24
N LYS A 24 0.63 -14.88 -26.67
CA LYS A 24 0.50 -13.85 -27.71
C LYS A 24 0.80 -12.46 -27.17
N LYS A 25 0.53 -12.24 -25.90
CA LYS A 25 0.69 -10.96 -25.19
C LYS A 25 1.39 -11.26 -23.87
N PRO A 26 2.63 -10.80 -23.66
CA PRO A 26 3.37 -11.08 -22.45
C PRO A 26 2.63 -10.57 -21.20
N SER A 27 2.52 -11.42 -20.18
CA SER A 27 2.06 -11.03 -18.85
C SER A 27 3.19 -10.34 -18.09
N THR A 28 2.89 -9.23 -17.43
CA THR A 28 3.86 -8.53 -16.59
C THR A 28 4.33 -9.38 -15.42
N GLU A 29 3.44 -10.17 -14.83
CA GLU A 29 3.78 -11.08 -13.74
C GLU A 29 4.83 -12.12 -14.18
N VAL A 30 4.60 -12.77 -15.33
CA VAL A 30 5.52 -13.78 -15.86
C VAL A 30 6.85 -13.17 -16.29
N LEU A 31 6.82 -11.97 -16.90
CA LEU A 31 8.04 -11.27 -17.30
C LEU A 31 8.88 -10.85 -16.10
N LEU A 32 8.27 -10.35 -15.04
CA LEU A 32 8.98 -9.99 -13.80
C LEU A 32 9.49 -11.24 -13.08
N ARG A 33 8.74 -12.36 -13.08
CA ARG A 33 9.22 -13.64 -12.57
C ARG A 33 10.46 -14.11 -13.33
N TYR A 34 10.45 -14.03 -14.67
CA TYR A 34 11.62 -14.30 -15.52
C TYR A 34 12.80 -13.39 -15.17
N ALA A 35 12.58 -12.08 -15.08
CA ALA A 35 13.63 -11.11 -14.80
C ALA A 35 14.25 -11.34 -13.40
N LYS A 36 13.43 -11.59 -12.37
CA LYS A 36 13.85 -11.77 -10.97
C LYS A 36 14.55 -13.10 -10.67
N THR A 37 14.75 -13.95 -11.65
CA THR A 37 15.55 -15.17 -11.46
C THR A 37 17.04 -14.88 -11.20
N GLY A 38 17.51 -13.66 -11.45
CA GLY A 38 18.93 -13.27 -11.35
C GLY A 38 19.79 -13.78 -12.49
N LEU A 39 19.25 -14.59 -13.42
CA LEU A 39 19.96 -15.22 -14.52
C LEU A 39 19.87 -14.45 -15.84
N THR A 40 19.09 -13.37 -15.87
CA THR A 40 18.98 -12.49 -17.05
C THR A 40 20.15 -11.50 -17.12
N GLN A 41 20.33 -10.84 -18.28
CA GLN A 41 21.40 -9.82 -18.46
C GLN A 41 21.02 -8.44 -17.90
N VAL A 42 20.00 -8.36 -17.04
CA VAL A 42 19.51 -7.12 -16.44
C VAL A 42 19.86 -7.11 -14.95
N SER A 43 20.32 -5.96 -14.44
CA SER A 43 20.66 -5.80 -13.03
C SER A 43 19.42 -5.77 -12.14
N GLU A 44 19.58 -6.10 -10.83
CA GLU A 44 18.50 -6.02 -9.85
C GLU A 44 17.92 -4.60 -9.73
N GLU A 45 18.77 -3.57 -9.82
CA GLU A 45 18.35 -2.17 -9.79
C GLU A 45 17.49 -1.80 -11.01
N ASP A 46 17.86 -2.29 -12.20
CA ASP A 46 17.08 -2.07 -13.41
C ASP A 46 15.75 -2.83 -13.39
N ILE A 47 15.75 -4.05 -12.84
CA ILE A 47 14.51 -4.83 -12.65
C ILE A 47 13.57 -4.10 -11.69
N ALA A 48 14.09 -3.59 -10.55
CA ALA A 48 13.30 -2.81 -9.61
C ALA A 48 12.75 -1.51 -10.25
N TYR A 49 13.56 -0.84 -11.08
CA TYR A 49 13.10 0.32 -11.83
C TYR A 49 11.96 -0.02 -12.79
N LEU A 50 12.11 -1.10 -13.58
CA LEU A 50 11.09 -1.56 -14.51
C LEU A 50 9.81 -1.99 -13.79
N GLU A 51 9.92 -2.70 -12.66
CA GLU A 51 8.77 -3.12 -11.86
C GLU A 51 7.97 -1.90 -11.36
N ASN A 52 8.66 -0.88 -10.83
CA ASN A 52 8.05 0.38 -10.43
C ASN A 52 7.37 1.09 -11.61
N TYR A 53 8.01 1.10 -12.76
CA TYR A 53 7.44 1.65 -13.99
C TYR A 53 6.17 0.89 -14.41
N CYS A 54 6.21 -0.44 -14.43
CA CYS A 54 5.06 -1.27 -14.77
C CYS A 54 3.90 -1.06 -13.78
N TYR A 55 4.19 -0.98 -12.49
CA TYR A 55 3.20 -0.73 -11.47
C TYR A 55 2.55 0.66 -11.64
N THR A 56 3.38 1.69 -11.87
CA THR A 56 2.91 3.08 -12.04
C THR A 56 1.96 3.21 -13.23
N TRP A 57 2.32 2.60 -14.37
CA TRP A 57 1.60 2.75 -15.63
C TRP A 57 0.64 1.60 -15.95
N ASP A 58 0.44 0.66 -15.01
CA ASP A 58 -0.42 -0.54 -15.19
C ASP A 58 -0.09 -1.26 -16.50
N ILE A 59 1.21 -1.47 -16.73
CA ILE A 59 1.71 -2.11 -17.95
C ILE A 59 1.35 -3.59 -17.92
N ASP A 60 0.63 -4.07 -18.93
CA ASP A 60 0.35 -5.50 -19.10
C ASP A 60 -0.02 -5.86 -20.55
N GLY A 61 0.13 -7.12 -20.90
CA GLY A 61 -0.35 -7.70 -22.13
C GLY A 61 0.17 -7.02 -23.40
N SER A 62 -0.72 -6.42 -24.20
CA SER A 62 -0.34 -5.78 -25.47
C SER A 62 0.54 -4.54 -25.32
N MET A 63 0.64 -3.96 -24.13
CA MET A 63 1.46 -2.79 -23.90
C MET A 63 2.95 -3.11 -24.02
N TRP A 64 3.35 -4.34 -23.70
CA TRP A 64 4.71 -4.84 -23.90
C TRP A 64 5.19 -4.90 -25.37
N GLN A 65 4.26 -4.89 -26.33
CA GLN A 65 4.55 -4.92 -27.76
C GLN A 65 4.85 -3.55 -28.35
N SER A 66 4.74 -2.50 -27.56
CA SER A 66 4.95 -1.12 -27.98
C SER A 66 6.12 -0.50 -27.23
N GLU A 67 6.77 0.46 -27.86
CA GLU A 67 7.82 1.27 -27.28
C GLU A 67 7.34 2.03 -26.02
N PHE A 68 8.16 2.05 -24.99
CA PHE A 68 7.87 2.82 -23.79
C PHE A 68 8.39 4.25 -23.96
N PRO A 69 7.66 5.28 -23.47
CA PRO A 69 8.09 6.67 -23.53
C PRO A 69 9.34 6.96 -22.67
N ASP A 70 9.61 6.17 -21.66
CA ASP A 70 10.78 6.30 -20.79
C ASP A 70 11.95 5.53 -21.40
N GLU A 71 13.04 6.23 -21.71
CA GLU A 71 14.22 5.68 -22.39
C GLU A 71 14.86 4.52 -21.58
N LYS A 72 14.93 4.66 -20.25
CA LYS A 72 15.52 3.62 -19.39
C LYS A 72 14.63 2.39 -19.34
N ALA A 73 13.34 2.55 -19.15
CA ALA A 73 12.39 1.43 -19.15
C ALA A 73 12.35 0.71 -20.51
N GLU A 74 12.49 1.46 -21.62
CA GLU A 74 12.53 0.90 -22.97
C GLU A 74 13.78 0.06 -23.21
N ASP A 75 14.96 0.52 -22.80
CA ASP A 75 16.21 -0.25 -22.89
C ASP A 75 16.08 -1.57 -22.12
N ILE A 76 15.57 -1.53 -20.90
CA ILE A 76 15.36 -2.73 -20.09
C ILE A 76 14.34 -3.67 -20.73
N ARG A 77 13.23 -3.13 -21.24
CA ARG A 77 12.21 -3.90 -21.97
C ARG A 77 12.82 -4.65 -23.15
N LEU A 78 13.63 -3.99 -23.94
CA LEU A 78 14.28 -4.60 -25.12
C LEU A 78 15.27 -5.70 -24.71
N ARG A 79 16.08 -5.47 -23.67
CA ARG A 79 17.02 -6.48 -23.16
C ARG A 79 16.33 -7.74 -22.65
N LEU A 80 15.14 -7.60 -22.02
CA LEU A 80 14.36 -8.75 -21.54
C LEU A 80 13.61 -9.47 -22.65
N LEU A 81 12.98 -8.73 -23.56
CA LEU A 81 12.11 -9.32 -24.59
C LEU A 81 12.87 -9.86 -25.81
N SER A 82 14.07 -9.35 -26.11
CA SER A 82 14.83 -9.80 -27.30
C SER A 82 15.14 -11.29 -27.26
N PRO A 83 15.70 -11.88 -26.17
CA PRO A 83 15.94 -13.33 -26.09
C PRO A 83 14.64 -14.14 -26.17
N ILE A 84 13.58 -13.67 -25.52
CA ILE A 84 12.27 -14.35 -25.53
C ILE A 84 11.66 -14.35 -26.94
N ASN A 85 11.75 -13.25 -27.66
CA ASN A 85 11.26 -13.17 -29.04
C ASN A 85 12.06 -14.07 -30.00
N SER A 86 13.36 -14.20 -29.77
CA SER A 86 14.23 -15.14 -30.52
C SER A 86 13.81 -16.59 -30.24
N LEU A 87 13.63 -16.95 -28.98
CA LEU A 87 13.14 -18.25 -28.54
C LEU A 87 11.78 -18.58 -29.18
N LYS A 88 10.83 -17.66 -29.13
CA LYS A 88 9.49 -17.80 -29.71
C LYS A 88 9.55 -18.12 -31.21
N LYS A 89 10.41 -17.42 -31.97
CA LYS A 89 10.59 -17.65 -33.39
C LYS A 89 11.21 -19.03 -33.66
N ALA A 90 12.21 -19.42 -32.85
CA ALA A 90 12.90 -20.68 -32.98
C ALA A 90 12.00 -21.90 -32.68
N CYS A 91 11.06 -21.76 -31.72
CA CYS A 91 10.19 -22.85 -31.26
C CYS A 91 8.89 -23.03 -32.08
N SER A 92 8.48 -22.06 -32.88
CA SER A 92 7.18 -22.09 -33.56
C SER A 92 7.03 -23.27 -34.54
N GLY A 93 6.07 -24.17 -34.26
CA GLY A 93 5.74 -25.31 -35.11
C GLY A 93 6.83 -26.39 -35.20
N LYS A 94 7.64 -26.52 -34.16
CA LYS A 94 8.81 -27.40 -34.06
C LYS A 94 8.50 -28.71 -33.34
N THR A 95 9.40 -29.68 -33.48
CA THR A 95 9.43 -30.93 -32.71
C THR A 95 10.09 -30.71 -31.34
N GLY A 96 9.92 -31.67 -30.43
CA GLY A 96 10.57 -31.60 -29.10
C GLY A 96 12.08 -31.40 -29.19
N ALA A 97 12.78 -32.11 -30.05
CA ALA A 97 14.23 -31.95 -30.27
C ALA A 97 14.59 -30.51 -30.69
N GLN A 98 13.86 -29.94 -31.63
CA GLN A 98 14.11 -28.58 -32.13
C GLN A 98 13.82 -27.51 -31.04
N ILE A 99 12.85 -27.77 -30.14
CA ILE A 99 12.56 -26.89 -29.02
C ILE A 99 13.69 -26.98 -27.98
N CYS A 100 14.20 -28.17 -27.68
CA CYS A 100 15.34 -28.35 -26.77
C CYS A 100 16.60 -27.63 -27.29
N ASP A 101 16.91 -27.75 -28.61
CA ASP A 101 18.01 -27.02 -29.24
C ASP A 101 17.84 -25.49 -29.11
N ALA A 102 16.62 -25.01 -29.34
CA ALA A 102 16.31 -23.59 -29.18
C ALA A 102 16.47 -23.11 -27.72
N LEU A 103 16.09 -23.94 -26.74
CA LEU A 103 16.28 -23.65 -25.32
C LEU A 103 17.77 -23.64 -24.92
N ARG A 104 18.58 -24.58 -25.39
CA ARG A 104 20.03 -24.54 -25.15
C ARG A 104 20.66 -23.28 -25.75
N SER A 105 20.25 -22.89 -26.97
CA SER A 105 20.73 -21.63 -27.56
C SER A 105 20.32 -20.42 -26.73
N PHE A 106 19.08 -20.39 -26.25
CA PHE A 106 18.56 -19.32 -25.37
C PHE A 106 19.33 -19.24 -24.06
N ILE A 107 19.61 -20.37 -23.40
CA ILE A 107 20.38 -20.45 -22.15
C ILE A 107 21.81 -19.95 -22.39
N GLY A 108 22.43 -20.32 -23.51
CA GLY A 108 23.75 -19.82 -23.90
C GLY A 108 23.77 -18.31 -24.18
N GLU A 109 22.77 -17.78 -24.91
CA GLU A 109 22.65 -16.35 -25.20
C GLU A 109 22.46 -15.50 -23.95
N THR A 110 21.72 -16.01 -22.95
CA THR A 110 21.50 -15.31 -21.67
C THR A 110 22.69 -15.38 -20.72
N GLY A 111 23.61 -16.34 -20.93
CA GLY A 111 24.72 -16.63 -20.01
C GLY A 111 24.25 -17.14 -18.65
N ALA A 112 23.05 -17.74 -18.60
CA ALA A 112 22.40 -18.14 -17.37
C ALA A 112 23.18 -19.22 -16.60
N GLU A 113 23.75 -20.19 -17.32
CA GLU A 113 24.54 -21.26 -16.74
C GLU A 113 25.85 -20.74 -16.16
N GLU A 114 26.57 -19.86 -16.87
CA GLU A 114 27.80 -19.23 -16.37
C GLU A 114 27.56 -18.44 -15.08
N LYS A 115 26.44 -17.70 -15.03
CA LYS A 115 26.04 -16.96 -13.81
C LYS A 115 25.72 -17.89 -12.66
N LEU A 116 25.01 -18.99 -12.94
CA LEU A 116 24.66 -19.98 -11.92
C LEU A 116 25.89 -20.67 -11.34
N LEU A 117 26.88 -20.96 -12.17
CA LEU A 117 28.13 -21.62 -11.78
C LEU A 117 29.18 -20.66 -11.18
N SER A 118 29.05 -19.36 -11.43
CA SER A 118 29.91 -18.32 -10.83
C SER A 118 29.29 -17.66 -9.58
N PHE A 119 28.36 -18.35 -8.92
CA PHE A 119 27.62 -17.79 -7.76
C PHE A 119 28.56 -17.47 -6.59
N GLU A 120 28.71 -16.19 -6.28
CA GLU A 120 29.38 -15.69 -5.09
C GLU A 120 28.33 -15.03 -4.16
N GLY A 121 27.93 -15.75 -3.12
CA GLY A 121 26.97 -15.22 -2.15
C GLY A 121 27.59 -14.19 -1.23
N LYS A 122 27.07 -12.97 -1.22
CA LYS A 122 27.58 -11.83 -0.44
C LYS A 122 27.61 -12.04 1.08
N TYR A 123 26.87 -13.02 1.60
CA TYR A 123 26.70 -13.29 3.04
C TYR A 123 26.93 -14.75 3.45
N ILE A 124 27.52 -15.56 2.57
CA ILE A 124 27.79 -16.98 2.81
C ILE A 124 29.30 -17.22 2.82
N THR A 125 29.73 -18.28 3.49
CA THR A 125 31.12 -18.70 3.55
C THR A 125 31.60 -19.32 2.23
N GLU A 126 32.89 -19.36 2.00
CA GLU A 126 33.49 -20.03 0.81
C GLU A 126 33.04 -21.51 0.71
N ALA A 127 32.91 -22.20 1.84
CA ALA A 127 32.47 -23.60 1.86
C ALA A 127 30.99 -23.75 1.44
N GLU A 128 30.15 -22.84 1.88
CA GLU A 128 28.74 -22.79 1.47
C GLU A 128 28.59 -22.41 0.00
N SER A 129 29.39 -21.47 -0.51
CA SER A 129 29.43 -21.12 -1.94
C SER A 129 29.86 -22.33 -2.78
N ALA A 130 30.91 -23.06 -2.36
CA ALA A 130 31.34 -24.27 -3.07
C ALA A 130 30.30 -25.40 -3.06
N ALA A 131 29.53 -25.53 -1.97
CA ALA A 131 28.42 -26.48 -1.90
C ALA A 131 27.31 -26.09 -2.88
N GLN A 132 26.93 -24.81 -2.92
CA GLN A 132 25.91 -24.30 -3.84
C GLN A 132 26.31 -24.47 -5.31
N ILE A 133 27.58 -24.23 -5.66
CA ILE A 133 28.07 -24.45 -7.02
C ILE A 133 27.95 -25.92 -7.41
N ARG A 134 28.33 -26.88 -6.55
CA ARG A 134 28.14 -28.31 -6.82
C ARG A 134 26.67 -28.69 -7.02
N GLU A 135 25.77 -28.12 -6.23
CA GLU A 135 24.33 -28.32 -6.41
C GLU A 135 23.86 -27.78 -7.74
N ASN A 136 24.36 -26.62 -8.16
CA ASN A 136 24.03 -25.99 -9.45
C ASN A 136 24.59 -26.80 -10.62
N GLU A 137 25.82 -27.31 -10.54
CA GLU A 137 26.42 -28.22 -11.55
C GLU A 137 25.56 -29.48 -11.72
N TRP A 138 25.16 -30.09 -10.60
CA TRP A 138 24.30 -31.27 -10.63
C TRP A 138 22.93 -30.94 -11.28
N LEU A 139 22.33 -29.82 -10.94
CA LEU A 139 21.06 -29.39 -11.50
C LEU A 139 21.16 -29.17 -13.04
N CYS A 140 22.21 -28.53 -13.52
CA CYS A 140 22.46 -28.38 -14.95
C CYS A 140 22.51 -29.74 -15.65
N SER A 141 23.21 -30.72 -15.05
CA SER A 141 23.27 -32.08 -15.61
C SER A 141 21.90 -32.79 -15.65
N GLN A 142 21.06 -32.58 -14.64
CA GLN A 142 19.71 -33.15 -14.60
C GLN A 142 18.78 -32.52 -15.65
N LEU A 143 18.92 -31.23 -15.90
CA LEU A 143 18.15 -30.56 -16.96
C LEU A 143 18.57 -31.04 -18.36
N ASP A 144 19.86 -31.29 -18.57
CA ASP A 144 20.35 -31.88 -19.82
C ASP A 144 19.79 -33.28 -20.02
N GLU A 145 19.69 -34.11 -18.98
CA GLU A 145 19.05 -35.44 -19.04
C GLU A 145 17.54 -35.33 -19.36
N ILE A 146 16.85 -34.34 -18.82
CA ILE A 146 15.45 -34.05 -19.15
C ILE A 146 15.35 -33.67 -20.63
N PHE A 147 16.18 -32.75 -21.12
CA PHE A 147 16.18 -32.35 -22.51
C PHE A 147 16.45 -33.56 -23.44
N ALA A 148 17.44 -34.39 -23.11
CA ALA A 148 17.72 -35.59 -23.88
C ALA A 148 16.54 -36.58 -23.92
N SER A 149 15.83 -36.73 -22.78
CA SER A 149 14.63 -37.58 -22.72
C SER A 149 13.46 -37.00 -23.52
N LEU A 150 13.25 -35.68 -23.47
CA LEU A 150 12.21 -35.01 -24.27
C LEU A 150 12.49 -35.04 -25.77
N GLU A 151 13.76 -34.95 -26.17
CA GLU A 151 14.20 -35.10 -27.57
C GLU A 151 13.82 -36.46 -28.15
N GLN A 152 14.00 -37.51 -27.35
CA GLN A 152 13.67 -38.88 -27.75
C GLN A 152 12.17 -39.15 -27.76
N ALA A 153 11.45 -38.58 -26.76
CA ALA A 153 10.02 -38.86 -26.57
C ALA A 153 9.14 -38.04 -27.52
N LEU A 154 9.50 -36.78 -27.81
CA LEU A 154 8.67 -35.79 -28.52
C LEU A 154 9.14 -35.63 -29.96
N THR A 155 8.96 -36.68 -30.79
CA THR A 155 9.39 -36.72 -32.20
C THR A 155 8.47 -35.95 -33.13
N GLU A 156 7.23 -35.70 -32.74
CA GLU A 156 6.24 -34.96 -33.51
C GLU A 156 6.24 -33.47 -33.16
N LYS A 157 5.54 -32.66 -33.97
CA LYS A 157 5.35 -31.25 -33.69
C LYS A 157 4.47 -31.09 -32.44
N ILE A 158 4.90 -30.27 -31.52
CA ILE A 158 4.22 -30.02 -30.27
C ILE A 158 3.99 -28.51 -30.04
N SER A 159 2.93 -28.12 -29.36
CA SER A 159 2.74 -26.74 -28.94
C SER A 159 3.71 -26.37 -27.79
N LEU A 160 4.12 -25.10 -27.71
CA LEU A 160 4.98 -24.64 -26.62
C LEU A 160 4.32 -24.80 -25.22
N SER A 161 3.00 -24.66 -25.17
CA SER A 161 2.25 -24.87 -23.94
C SER A 161 2.35 -26.32 -23.47
N ASP A 162 2.10 -27.29 -24.36
CA ASP A 162 2.18 -28.71 -24.01
C ASP A 162 3.63 -29.12 -23.69
N PHE A 163 4.60 -28.60 -24.44
CA PHE A 163 6.01 -28.84 -24.13
C PHE A 163 6.39 -28.31 -22.73
N ARG A 164 5.98 -27.09 -22.39
CA ARG A 164 6.19 -26.51 -21.06
C ARG A 164 5.62 -27.41 -19.98
N ASP A 165 4.38 -27.87 -20.15
CA ASP A 165 3.69 -28.67 -19.14
C ASP A 165 4.39 -30.02 -18.93
N ILE A 166 4.84 -30.65 -20.00
CA ILE A 166 5.65 -31.90 -19.94
C ILE A 166 7.01 -31.64 -19.27
N PHE A 167 7.67 -30.54 -19.64
CA PHE A 167 8.94 -30.13 -19.01
C PHE A 167 8.77 -29.91 -17.52
N MET A 168 7.73 -29.20 -17.08
CA MET A 168 7.44 -28.96 -15.66
C MET A 168 7.23 -30.28 -14.90
N LEU A 169 6.40 -31.19 -15.42
CA LEU A 169 6.17 -32.52 -14.83
C LEU A 169 7.46 -33.34 -14.71
N SER A 170 8.40 -33.18 -15.65
CA SER A 170 9.69 -33.82 -15.60
C SER A 170 10.63 -33.20 -14.58
N ALA A 171 10.64 -31.85 -14.50
CA ALA A 171 11.45 -31.09 -13.57
C ALA A 171 11.01 -31.27 -12.10
N GLU A 172 9.72 -31.43 -11.83
CA GLU A 172 9.19 -31.72 -10.49
C GLU A 172 9.69 -33.05 -9.89
N LYS A 173 10.14 -33.97 -10.74
CA LYS A 173 10.69 -35.25 -10.28
C LYS A 173 12.17 -35.20 -9.93
N ILE A 174 12.86 -34.10 -10.20
CA ILE A 174 14.26 -33.94 -9.82
C ILE A 174 14.36 -33.91 -8.31
N THR A 175 15.10 -34.84 -7.72
CA THR A 175 15.38 -34.88 -6.29
C THR A 175 16.86 -34.74 -6.04
N LEU A 176 17.26 -33.73 -5.30
CA LEU A 176 18.65 -33.52 -4.91
C LEU A 176 19.03 -34.58 -3.86
N ALA A 177 19.92 -35.48 -4.22
CA ALA A 177 20.49 -36.47 -3.30
C ALA A 177 21.93 -36.07 -2.96
N ALA A 178 22.11 -35.26 -1.90
CA ALA A 178 23.44 -34.99 -1.37
C ALA A 178 23.85 -36.12 -0.41
N PRO A 179 25.05 -36.71 -0.56
CA PRO A 179 25.57 -37.62 0.44
C PRO A 179 25.80 -36.85 1.76
N PRO A 180 25.61 -37.51 2.94
CA PRO A 180 25.83 -36.83 4.21
C PRO A 180 27.30 -36.40 4.35
N ASP A 181 27.51 -35.15 4.75
CA ASP A 181 28.86 -34.56 4.87
C ASP A 181 29.65 -35.09 6.07
N ALA A 182 29.02 -35.73 7.05
CA ALA A 182 29.64 -36.25 8.24
C ALA A 182 29.07 -37.63 8.64
N LEU A 183 29.96 -38.55 9.01
CA LEU A 183 29.57 -39.89 9.48
C LEU A 183 29.15 -39.93 10.95
N ASP A 184 29.51 -38.91 11.74
CA ASP A 184 29.28 -38.77 13.17
C ASP A 184 28.18 -37.75 13.53
N GLY A 185 27.45 -37.26 12.53
CA GLY A 185 26.35 -36.32 12.69
C GLY A 185 25.03 -36.96 13.18
N VAL A 186 24.08 -36.10 13.58
CA VAL A 186 22.71 -36.52 13.87
C VAL A 186 22.00 -36.87 12.57
N ILE A 187 21.42 -38.05 12.48
CA ILE A 187 20.66 -38.53 11.32
C ILE A 187 19.21 -38.01 11.42
N ALA A 188 18.81 -37.14 10.51
CA ALA A 188 17.44 -36.67 10.36
C ALA A 188 16.86 -37.21 9.04
N GLN A 189 15.83 -38.06 9.10
CA GLN A 189 15.25 -38.71 7.91
C GLN A 189 13.74 -38.94 8.09
N GLN A 190 13.05 -39.09 6.97
CA GLN A 190 11.65 -39.56 6.98
C GLN A 190 11.59 -41.04 7.39
N SER A 191 10.50 -41.45 8.03
CA SER A 191 10.38 -42.79 8.60
C SER A 191 10.44 -43.93 7.55
N ASP A 192 10.01 -43.67 6.33
CA ASP A 192 10.04 -44.59 5.18
C ASP A 192 11.45 -44.78 4.62
N LEU A 193 12.27 -43.74 4.66
CA LEU A 193 13.65 -43.71 4.18
C LEU A 193 14.67 -44.09 5.26
N ALA A 194 14.25 -44.15 6.53
CA ALA A 194 15.15 -44.33 7.66
C ALA A 194 15.79 -45.71 7.64
N ARG A 195 17.11 -45.76 7.49
CA ARG A 195 17.96 -46.97 7.66
C ARG A 195 18.73 -46.85 8.96
N LEU A 196 18.04 -47.23 10.08
CA LEU A 196 18.57 -47.07 11.40
C LEU A 196 19.44 -48.26 11.75
N THR A 197 20.71 -48.04 12.03
CA THR A 197 21.67 -49.05 12.46
C THR A 197 21.91 -48.90 13.96
N ASN A 198 21.02 -49.50 14.77
CA ASN A 198 21.14 -49.56 16.22
C ASN A 198 21.41 -48.22 16.93
N PRO A 199 20.63 -47.16 16.70
CA PRO A 199 20.81 -45.84 17.31
C PRO A 199 20.59 -45.94 18.83
N LYS A 200 21.36 -45.16 19.60
CA LYS A 200 21.14 -45.10 21.05
C LYS A 200 19.85 -44.37 21.42
N ILE A 201 19.60 -43.26 20.75
CA ILE A 201 18.47 -42.36 21.01
C ILE A 201 17.75 -42.09 19.71
N VAL A 202 16.44 -42.17 19.72
CA VAL A 202 15.57 -41.82 18.58
C VAL A 202 14.52 -40.82 19.03
N PHE A 203 14.37 -39.77 18.20
CA PHE A 203 13.29 -38.79 18.32
C PHE A 203 12.31 -39.02 17.17
N VAL A 204 11.08 -39.40 17.48
CA VAL A 204 9.98 -39.47 16.51
C VAL A 204 9.16 -38.18 16.65
N MET A 205 9.23 -37.32 15.66
CA MET A 205 8.50 -36.06 15.67
C MET A 205 7.23 -36.16 14.83
N HIS A 206 6.23 -35.32 15.14
CA HIS A 206 4.93 -35.30 14.45
C HIS A 206 4.21 -36.69 14.47
N ALA A 207 4.19 -37.35 15.62
CA ALA A 207 3.44 -38.59 15.79
C ALA A 207 1.93 -38.34 15.91
N ASN A 208 1.35 -37.70 14.88
CA ASN A 208 -0.07 -37.39 14.79
C ASN A 208 -0.81 -38.39 13.90
N ASP A 209 -2.11 -38.52 14.11
CA ASP A 209 -2.96 -39.40 13.30
C ASP A 209 -2.94 -38.97 11.83
N GLY A 210 -2.80 -39.95 10.93
CA GLY A 210 -2.65 -39.72 9.50
C GLY A 210 -1.24 -39.28 9.03
N ILE A 211 -0.33 -38.85 9.95
CA ILE A 211 1.05 -38.50 9.68
C ILE A 211 2.02 -39.62 10.05
N PHE A 212 1.83 -40.22 11.21
CA PHE A 212 2.68 -41.30 11.64
C PHE A 212 1.86 -42.42 12.31
N PRO A 213 1.68 -43.61 11.67
CA PRO A 213 2.09 -43.93 10.30
C PRO A 213 1.34 -43.10 9.25
N PHE A 214 1.96 -42.85 8.14
CA PHE A 214 1.33 -42.07 7.06
C PHE A 214 0.19 -42.90 6.44
N ILE A 215 -1.01 -42.33 6.37
CA ILE A 215 -2.17 -42.96 5.74
C ILE A 215 -2.41 -42.25 4.39
N THR A 216 -1.97 -42.90 3.32
CA THR A 216 -2.29 -42.45 1.96
C THR A 216 -3.76 -42.71 1.65
N GLY A 217 -4.47 -41.67 1.19
CA GLY A 217 -5.78 -41.88 0.57
C GLY A 217 -5.66 -42.67 -0.77
N GLU A 218 -6.78 -43.13 -1.31
CA GLU A 218 -6.84 -43.75 -2.64
C GLU A 218 -6.54 -42.68 -3.73
N SER A 219 -5.29 -42.42 -3.99
CA SER A 219 -4.84 -41.61 -5.15
C SER A 219 -4.26 -42.52 -6.23
N SER A 220 -5.06 -43.39 -6.81
CA SER A 220 -4.61 -44.33 -7.82
C SER A 220 -5.62 -44.39 -8.95
N THR A 221 -5.12 -44.46 -10.18
CA THR A 221 -5.93 -44.59 -11.40
C THR A 221 -6.83 -45.84 -11.36
N PHE A 222 -6.43 -46.88 -10.65
CA PHE A 222 -7.19 -48.12 -10.50
C PHE A 222 -7.60 -48.35 -9.04
N SER A 223 -8.88 -48.64 -8.82
CA SER A 223 -9.40 -49.08 -7.51
C SER A 223 -8.80 -50.43 -7.09
N GLU A 224 -8.85 -50.75 -5.78
CA GLU A 224 -8.37 -52.04 -5.27
C GLU A 224 -9.09 -53.26 -5.92
N ARG A 225 -10.38 -53.11 -6.32
CA ARG A 225 -11.13 -54.16 -7.04
C ARG A 225 -10.59 -54.39 -8.44
N GLU A 226 -10.24 -53.33 -9.16
CA GLU A 226 -9.63 -53.42 -10.48
C GLU A 226 -8.24 -54.05 -10.39
N ARG A 227 -7.46 -53.69 -9.38
CA ARG A 227 -6.14 -54.27 -9.12
C ARG A 227 -6.23 -55.74 -8.81
N GLU A 228 -7.21 -56.18 -8.00
CA GLU A 228 -7.46 -57.60 -7.75
C GLU A 228 -7.90 -58.35 -9.04
N PHE A 229 -8.63 -57.71 -9.95
CA PHE A 229 -8.98 -58.29 -11.24
C PHE A 229 -7.74 -58.44 -12.12
N PHE A 230 -6.89 -57.41 -12.23
CA PHE A 230 -5.64 -57.49 -13.02
C PHE A 230 -4.70 -58.57 -12.45
N LYS A 231 -4.60 -58.69 -11.15
CA LYS A 231 -3.78 -59.70 -10.50
C LYS A 231 -4.24 -61.15 -10.82
N LYS A 232 -5.54 -61.37 -10.96
CA LYS A 232 -6.09 -62.67 -11.39
C LYS A 232 -5.76 -62.97 -12.86
N SER A 233 -5.39 -61.98 -13.62
CA SER A 233 -5.00 -62.10 -15.03
C SER A 233 -3.49 -62.02 -15.20
N ASP A 234 -2.70 -62.33 -14.17
CA ASP A 234 -1.21 -62.27 -14.12
C ASP A 234 -0.58 -60.90 -14.32
N TYR A 235 -1.36 -59.80 -14.22
CA TYR A 235 -0.83 -58.44 -14.20
C TYR A 235 -0.77 -57.95 -12.78
N ASP A 236 0.42 -57.94 -12.17
CA ASP A 236 0.62 -57.39 -10.83
C ASP A 236 0.90 -55.86 -10.91
N LEU A 237 -0.16 -55.06 -10.72
CA LEU A 237 -0.03 -53.62 -10.63
C LEU A 237 0.54 -53.26 -9.24
N SER A 238 1.76 -52.75 -9.23
CA SER A 238 2.41 -52.30 -7.98
C SER A 238 1.60 -51.23 -7.23
N GLY A 239 1.73 -51.14 -5.92
CA GLY A 239 1.18 -50.05 -5.11
C GLY A 239 -0.21 -50.28 -4.51
N SER A 240 -0.59 -51.58 -4.23
CA SER A 240 -1.80 -51.89 -3.45
C SER A 240 -1.81 -51.13 -2.11
N MET A 241 -2.96 -50.58 -1.75
CA MET A 241 -3.15 -49.85 -0.49
C MET A 241 -2.82 -50.72 0.74
N LYS A 242 -3.20 -51.99 0.68
CA LYS A 242 -2.88 -52.97 1.75
C LYS A 242 -1.36 -53.12 1.93
N LYS A 243 -0.62 -53.15 0.84
CA LYS A 243 0.85 -53.28 0.88
C LYS A 243 1.48 -52.01 1.45
N ARG A 244 1.05 -50.83 1.00
CA ARG A 244 1.55 -49.52 1.50
C ARG A 244 1.24 -49.38 3.01
N LEU A 245 0.04 -49.71 3.47
CA LEU A 245 -0.29 -49.65 4.87
C LEU A 245 0.55 -50.64 5.71
N ALA A 246 0.88 -51.83 5.17
CA ALA A 246 1.77 -52.74 5.82
C ALA A 246 3.20 -52.24 5.90
N GLU A 247 3.69 -51.61 4.82
CA GLU A 247 5.00 -50.95 4.76
C GLU A 247 5.09 -49.82 5.76
N GLU A 248 4.09 -48.92 5.81
CA GLU A 248 4.06 -47.80 6.76
C GLU A 248 4.01 -48.26 8.22
N ARG A 249 3.24 -49.30 8.51
CA ARG A 249 3.23 -49.91 9.84
C ARG A 249 4.58 -50.53 10.21
N PHE A 250 5.25 -51.16 9.25
CA PHE A 250 6.59 -51.72 9.43
C PHE A 250 7.63 -50.59 9.64
N ASN A 251 7.56 -49.50 8.89
CA ASN A 251 8.43 -48.35 9.06
C ASN A 251 8.23 -47.70 10.44
N ALA A 252 6.99 -47.51 10.87
CA ALA A 252 6.70 -47.03 12.22
C ALA A 252 7.25 -48.00 13.30
N PHE A 253 7.06 -49.31 13.13
CA PHE A 253 7.63 -50.31 14.04
C PHE A 253 9.15 -50.22 14.11
N LYS A 254 9.83 -50.12 12.96
CA LYS A 254 11.30 -49.93 12.92
C LYS A 254 11.74 -48.67 13.69
N ALA A 255 11.08 -47.52 13.43
CA ALA A 255 11.40 -46.29 14.10
C ALA A 255 11.24 -46.37 15.63
N LEU A 256 10.14 -46.94 16.10
CA LEU A 256 9.83 -47.05 17.53
C LEU A 256 10.66 -48.12 18.27
N CYS A 257 11.07 -49.18 17.59
CA CYS A 257 11.78 -50.32 18.19
C CYS A 257 13.31 -50.28 17.94
N SER A 258 13.82 -49.33 17.18
CA SER A 258 15.26 -49.23 16.87
C SER A 258 16.14 -48.66 17.99
N PRO A 259 15.69 -47.77 18.90
CA PRO A 259 16.59 -47.22 19.92
C PRO A 259 16.99 -48.26 20.96
N SER A 260 18.29 -48.28 21.31
CA SER A 260 18.84 -49.16 22.32
C SER A 260 18.76 -48.56 23.73
N HIS A 261 18.59 -47.25 23.90
CA HIS A 261 18.58 -46.58 25.21
C HIS A 261 17.33 -45.73 25.46
N ARG A 262 16.99 -44.79 24.57
CA ARG A 262 15.87 -43.87 24.79
C ARG A 262 15.07 -43.63 23.52
N LEU A 263 13.77 -43.52 23.68
CA LEU A 263 12.81 -43.12 22.66
C LEU A 263 12.10 -41.85 23.14
N PHE A 264 12.09 -40.84 22.32
CA PHE A 264 11.27 -39.63 22.48
C PHE A 264 10.25 -39.58 21.35
N VAL A 265 9.00 -39.40 21.69
CA VAL A 265 7.92 -39.27 20.70
C VAL A 265 7.16 -37.98 20.99
N SER A 266 7.06 -37.12 20.01
CA SER A 266 6.31 -35.87 20.14
C SER A 266 5.18 -35.78 19.12
N TYR A 267 4.08 -35.15 19.53
CA TYR A 267 2.93 -34.88 18.70
C TYR A 267 2.39 -33.46 19.01
N SER A 268 1.69 -32.88 18.06
CA SER A 268 1.04 -31.56 18.23
C SER A 268 -0.42 -31.77 18.61
N GLU A 269 -0.99 -30.89 19.43
CA GLU A 269 -2.42 -30.87 19.79
C GLU A 269 -3.22 -29.93 18.87
N ALA A 270 -2.53 -28.99 18.18
CA ALA A 270 -3.09 -28.13 17.17
C ALA A 270 -2.14 -27.97 15.99
N ASP A 271 -2.67 -27.67 14.83
CA ASP A 271 -1.90 -27.27 13.66
C ASP A 271 -1.56 -25.75 13.69
N ILE A 272 -0.87 -25.26 12.66
CA ILE A 272 -0.47 -23.86 12.55
C ILE A 272 -1.65 -22.88 12.44
N SER A 273 -2.83 -23.37 12.05
CA SER A 273 -4.07 -22.57 12.00
C SER A 273 -4.84 -22.57 13.32
N GLY A 274 -4.39 -23.34 14.33
CA GLY A 274 -5.06 -23.54 15.60
C GLY A 274 -6.14 -24.64 15.57
N ALA A 275 -6.29 -25.37 14.47
CA ALA A 275 -7.22 -26.49 14.41
C ALA A 275 -6.68 -27.70 15.18
N SER A 276 -7.54 -28.35 15.97
CA SER A 276 -7.15 -29.51 16.78
C SER A 276 -6.70 -30.68 15.91
N VAL A 277 -5.55 -31.27 16.23
CA VAL A 277 -5.04 -32.53 15.65
C VAL A 277 -4.91 -33.60 16.69
N TYR A 278 -5.07 -34.84 16.27
CA TYR A 278 -5.07 -35.97 17.19
C TYR A 278 -3.73 -36.68 17.21
N PRO A 279 -3.33 -37.24 18.38
CA PRO A 279 -2.14 -38.09 18.47
C PRO A 279 -2.30 -39.39 17.68
N SER A 280 -1.18 -39.89 17.19
CA SER A 280 -1.14 -41.21 16.55
C SER A 280 -1.67 -42.29 17.48
N PRO A 281 -2.41 -43.29 16.96
CA PRO A 281 -2.82 -44.45 17.73
C PRO A 281 -1.67 -45.28 18.37
N TYR A 282 -0.45 -45.04 17.90
CA TYR A 282 0.75 -45.66 18.47
C TYR A 282 1.13 -45.07 19.84
N ILE A 283 0.72 -43.87 20.17
CA ILE A 283 1.00 -43.24 21.48
C ILE A 283 0.35 -44.08 22.61
N GLU A 284 -0.91 -44.47 22.44
CA GLU A 284 -1.59 -45.34 23.43
C GLU A 284 -0.97 -46.72 23.49
N LYS A 285 -0.54 -47.29 22.35
CA LYS A 285 0.14 -48.57 22.32
C LYS A 285 1.49 -48.55 23.05
N ILE A 286 2.26 -47.46 22.88
CA ILE A 286 3.53 -47.25 23.58
C ILE A 286 3.26 -47.19 25.10
N SER A 287 2.27 -46.40 25.53
CA SER A 287 1.90 -46.26 26.93
C SER A 287 1.44 -47.58 27.55
N ALA A 288 0.74 -48.44 26.78
CA ALA A 288 0.34 -49.75 27.22
C ALA A 288 1.52 -50.73 27.34
N CYS A 289 2.51 -50.66 26.46
CA CYS A 289 3.70 -51.50 26.49
C CYS A 289 4.73 -51.05 27.53
N ILE A 290 4.79 -49.75 27.81
CA ILE A 290 5.75 -49.12 28.73
C ILE A 290 4.97 -48.34 29.80
N PRO A 291 4.53 -48.97 30.90
CA PRO A 291 3.67 -48.35 31.89
C PRO A 291 4.28 -47.11 32.60
N ASN A 292 5.59 -47.01 32.64
CA ASN A 292 6.33 -45.91 33.29
C ASN A 292 6.78 -44.83 32.30
N CYS A 293 6.20 -44.76 31.12
CA CYS A 293 6.53 -43.71 30.15
C CYS A 293 6.02 -42.38 30.68
N GLN A 294 6.90 -41.35 30.65
CA GLN A 294 6.54 -39.98 31.02
C GLN A 294 5.80 -39.32 29.88
N ARG A 295 4.64 -38.73 30.18
CA ARG A 295 3.98 -37.73 29.29
C ARG A 295 4.26 -36.34 29.82
N ILE A 296 4.73 -35.49 28.97
CA ILE A 296 5.05 -34.07 29.28
C ILE A 296 4.26 -33.22 28.32
N ASN A 297 3.44 -32.33 28.84
CA ASN A 297 2.85 -31.28 28.05
C ASN A 297 3.83 -30.06 28.06
N THR A 298 4.24 -29.62 26.91
CA THR A 298 5.21 -28.53 26.80
C THR A 298 4.66 -27.18 27.30
N SER A 299 3.32 -26.99 27.33
CA SER A 299 2.68 -25.83 27.93
C SER A 299 2.75 -25.79 29.46
N ASP A 300 3.00 -26.95 30.12
CA ASP A 300 3.13 -27.04 31.58
C ASP A 300 4.59 -26.81 32.04
N LEU A 301 5.50 -26.64 31.10
CA LEU A 301 6.92 -26.42 31.39
C LEU A 301 7.22 -24.93 31.53
N ASP A 302 7.96 -24.58 32.58
CA ASP A 302 8.44 -23.21 32.75
C ASP A 302 9.53 -22.85 31.71
N MET A 303 9.82 -21.57 31.58
CA MET A 303 10.81 -21.09 30.65
C MET A 303 12.21 -21.68 30.94
N LEU A 304 12.53 -21.91 32.20
CA LEU A 304 13.85 -22.41 32.63
C LEU A 304 14.12 -23.84 32.13
N TYR A 305 13.08 -24.63 31.91
CA TYR A 305 13.20 -25.97 31.34
C TYR A 305 13.88 -25.94 29.96
N PHE A 306 13.71 -24.86 29.19
CA PHE A 306 14.29 -24.73 27.84
C PHE A 306 15.68 -24.07 27.85
N CYS A 307 16.18 -23.64 29.00
CA CYS A 307 17.43 -22.89 29.13
C CYS A 307 18.67 -23.80 29.25
N HIS A 308 18.84 -24.78 28.35
CA HIS A 308 19.98 -25.71 28.38
C HIS A 308 21.23 -25.19 27.69
N THR A 309 21.08 -24.28 26.72
CA THR A 309 22.18 -23.64 26.01
C THR A 309 21.91 -22.13 25.94
N PRO A 310 22.93 -21.28 25.76
CA PRO A 310 22.70 -19.84 25.59
C PRO A 310 21.73 -19.50 24.47
N GLN A 311 21.76 -20.25 23.38
CA GLN A 311 20.87 -20.06 22.25
C GLN A 311 19.41 -20.44 22.59
N SER A 312 19.19 -21.60 23.24
CA SER A 312 17.84 -22.02 23.64
C SER A 312 17.28 -21.15 24.77
N ALA A 313 18.13 -20.70 25.70
CA ALA A 313 17.73 -19.76 26.73
C ALA A 313 17.32 -18.39 26.15
N TYR A 314 18.05 -17.88 25.16
CA TYR A 314 17.68 -16.66 24.47
C TYR A 314 16.34 -16.82 23.70
N ALA A 315 16.15 -17.95 23.02
CA ALA A 315 14.90 -18.24 22.32
C ALA A 315 13.71 -18.31 23.29
N ALA A 316 13.86 -19.03 24.41
CA ALA A 316 12.84 -19.14 25.44
C ALA A 316 12.47 -17.79 26.06
N ALA A 317 13.48 -16.97 26.41
CA ALA A 317 13.27 -15.64 26.94
C ALA A 317 12.63 -14.69 25.91
N SER A 318 12.97 -14.81 24.63
CA SER A 318 12.37 -13.98 23.58
C SER A 318 10.91 -14.32 23.30
N GLN A 319 10.53 -15.60 23.44
CA GLN A 319 9.13 -16.05 23.27
C GLN A 319 8.26 -15.71 24.47
N ASN A 320 8.84 -15.69 25.68
CA ASN A 320 8.14 -15.39 26.92
C ASN A 320 8.58 -14.00 27.45
N PHE A 321 8.53 -12.98 26.60
CA PHE A 321 8.95 -11.64 26.96
C PHE A 321 8.02 -11.03 28.02
N ASP A 322 8.44 -11.06 29.26
CA ASP A 322 7.82 -10.33 30.39
C ASP A 322 8.91 -9.68 31.23
N PRO A 323 9.11 -8.35 31.12
CA PRO A 323 10.12 -7.64 31.91
C PRO A 323 9.88 -7.69 33.42
N SER A 324 8.71 -8.10 33.88
CA SER A 324 8.37 -8.25 35.30
C SER A 324 8.61 -9.66 35.87
N ASP A 325 8.79 -10.65 34.97
CA ASP A 325 9.02 -12.04 35.36
C ASP A 325 10.44 -12.23 35.94
N PRO A 326 10.59 -12.73 37.17
CA PRO A 326 11.88 -13.01 37.79
C PRO A 326 12.76 -13.97 36.97
N ASP A 327 12.17 -14.97 36.31
CA ASP A 327 12.89 -15.95 35.52
C ASP A 327 13.44 -15.31 34.25
N PHE A 328 12.64 -14.46 33.56
CA PHE A 328 13.10 -13.65 32.44
C PHE A 328 14.26 -12.76 32.82
N ILE A 329 14.17 -12.03 33.96
CA ILE A 329 15.21 -11.13 34.46
C ILE A 329 16.51 -11.94 34.72
N THR A 330 16.39 -13.11 35.32
CA THR A 330 17.53 -13.98 35.64
C THR A 330 18.22 -14.48 34.39
N VAL A 331 17.47 -15.01 33.43
CA VAL A 331 18.02 -15.52 32.15
C VAL A 331 18.66 -14.40 31.35
N LYS A 332 18.02 -13.25 31.28
CA LYS A 332 18.55 -12.07 30.59
C LYS A 332 19.86 -11.58 31.25
N THR A 333 19.90 -11.50 32.56
CA THR A 333 21.08 -11.05 33.33
C THR A 333 22.27 -11.98 33.08
N GLU A 334 22.04 -13.27 33.06
CA GLU A 334 23.09 -14.26 32.83
C GLU A 334 23.60 -14.21 31.38
N LEU A 335 22.70 -14.19 30.41
CA LEU A 335 23.05 -14.13 28.98
C LEU A 335 23.75 -12.83 28.58
N CYS A 336 23.35 -11.69 29.18
CA CYS A 336 23.97 -10.40 28.89
C CYS A 336 25.44 -10.28 29.34
N LYS A 337 25.99 -11.26 30.05
CA LYS A 337 27.45 -11.35 30.30
C LYS A 337 28.22 -11.60 29.01
N ASP A 338 27.59 -12.20 28.01
CA ASP A 338 28.12 -12.33 26.66
C ASP A 338 27.70 -11.11 25.80
N PRO A 339 28.68 -10.39 25.19
CA PRO A 339 28.40 -9.22 24.36
C PRO A 339 27.46 -9.49 23.20
N LEU A 340 27.43 -10.71 22.65
CA LEU A 340 26.53 -11.11 21.58
C LEU A 340 25.07 -11.04 22.03
N TYR A 341 24.77 -11.66 23.18
CA TYR A 341 23.41 -11.67 23.72
C TYR A 341 23.01 -10.33 24.32
N ALA A 342 23.94 -9.59 24.92
CA ALA A 342 23.70 -8.22 25.37
C ALA A 342 23.23 -7.34 24.20
N LYS A 343 23.87 -7.45 23.03
CA LYS A 343 23.43 -6.76 21.81
C LYS A 343 22.06 -7.20 21.36
N LYS A 344 21.77 -8.50 21.37
CA LYS A 344 20.44 -9.03 20.97
C LYS A 344 19.35 -8.53 21.91
N PHE A 345 19.53 -8.59 23.22
CA PHE A 345 18.56 -8.07 24.19
C PHE A 345 18.36 -6.56 24.08
N SER A 346 19.41 -5.80 23.72
CA SER A 346 19.25 -4.36 23.50
C SER A 346 18.27 -4.01 22.38
N TYR A 347 18.00 -4.91 21.44
CA TYR A 347 16.94 -4.73 20.44
C TYR A 347 15.57 -5.04 21.03
N ILE A 348 15.46 -6.13 21.83
CA ILE A 348 14.22 -6.51 22.51
C ILE A 348 13.78 -5.42 23.49
N ASP A 349 14.72 -4.86 24.25
CA ASP A 349 14.44 -3.77 25.20
C ASP A 349 13.93 -2.48 24.57
N ARG A 350 14.12 -2.33 23.25
CA ARG A 350 13.60 -1.20 22.48
C ARG A 350 12.19 -1.45 21.92
N ILE A 351 11.69 -2.66 22.06
CA ILE A 351 10.32 -3.00 21.68
C ILE A 351 9.43 -2.48 22.81
N ASP A 352 9.21 -1.17 22.81
CA ASP A 352 8.18 -0.57 23.65
C ASP A 352 6.83 -0.76 22.96
N LEU A 353 6.05 -1.69 23.48
CA LEU A 353 4.69 -1.97 23.00
C LEU A 353 3.72 -0.83 23.35
N THR A 354 4.10 0.05 24.28
CA THR A 354 3.39 1.30 24.55
C THR A 354 4.07 2.42 23.77
N THR A 355 3.83 2.49 22.51
CA THR A 355 4.45 3.39 21.54
C THR A 355 4.27 4.87 21.90
N ALA A 356 5.14 5.40 22.73
CA ALA A 356 5.35 6.83 22.76
C ALA A 356 6.04 7.24 21.47
N HIS A 357 5.31 7.52 20.40
CA HIS A 357 5.83 7.97 19.11
C HIS A 357 6.56 9.32 19.25
N LYS A 358 7.61 9.33 20.07
CA LYS A 358 8.36 10.52 20.46
C LYS A 358 9.84 10.38 20.12
N ILE A 359 10.34 11.36 19.40
CA ILE A 359 11.76 11.48 19.06
C ILE A 359 12.40 12.52 19.96
N ALA A 360 13.19 12.08 20.94
CA ALA A 360 13.82 12.96 21.93
C ALA A 360 14.96 13.82 21.34
N ASP A 361 15.54 13.44 20.19
CA ASP A 361 16.68 14.15 19.60
C ASP A 361 16.23 15.40 18.81
N LYS A 362 16.32 16.56 19.44
CA LYS A 362 16.03 17.86 18.81
C LYS A 362 16.90 18.16 17.57
N LYS A 363 18.14 17.61 17.49
CA LYS A 363 18.99 17.80 16.30
C LYS A 363 18.46 17.02 15.12
N LEU A 364 17.91 15.83 15.37
CA LEU A 364 17.27 15.04 14.34
C LEU A 364 16.02 15.75 13.81
N MET A 365 15.21 16.37 14.70
CA MET A 365 14.05 17.15 14.30
C MET A 365 14.43 18.32 13.37
N LYS A 366 15.50 19.07 13.72
CA LYS A 366 16.03 20.13 12.85
C LYS A 366 16.56 19.60 11.52
N LYS A 367 17.15 18.41 11.51
CA LYS A 367 17.61 17.76 10.26
C LYS A 367 16.44 17.35 9.37
N LEU A 368 15.32 16.90 9.94
CA LEU A 368 14.12 16.48 9.20
C LEU A 368 13.32 17.67 8.64
N TYR A 369 13.14 18.72 9.43
CA TYR A 369 12.23 19.81 9.12
C TYR A 369 12.93 21.15 8.81
N GLY A 370 14.24 21.26 9.03
CA GLY A 370 15.01 22.50 8.87
C GLY A 370 14.86 23.43 10.08
N ASP A 371 15.43 24.65 9.99
CA ASP A 371 15.28 25.69 11.00
C ASP A 371 13.94 26.43 10.89
N THR A 372 13.28 26.34 9.74
CA THR A 372 11.96 26.89 9.46
C THR A 372 11.07 25.78 8.91
N LEU A 373 9.97 25.49 9.57
CA LEU A 373 8.99 24.47 9.16
C LEU A 373 8.17 25.01 7.99
N GLU A 374 8.23 24.34 6.83
CA GLU A 374 7.36 24.63 5.69
C GLU A 374 6.00 23.96 5.89
N LEU A 375 4.96 24.76 6.09
CA LEU A 375 3.60 24.30 6.37
C LEU A 375 2.64 24.73 5.27
N SER A 376 1.80 23.80 4.83
CA SER A 376 0.62 24.08 4.01
C SER A 376 -0.66 23.72 4.75
N ALA A 377 -1.79 24.20 4.31
CA ALA A 377 -3.09 23.91 4.93
C ALA A 377 -3.40 22.40 4.96
N SER A 378 -3.04 21.67 3.91
CA SER A 378 -3.22 20.20 3.88
C SER A 378 -2.32 19.48 4.89
N ARG A 379 -1.07 19.92 5.04
CA ARG A 379 -0.15 19.37 6.06
C ARG A 379 -0.63 19.66 7.47
N PHE A 380 -1.21 20.84 7.68
CA PHE A 380 -1.83 21.21 8.94
C PHE A 380 -3.02 20.29 9.28
N GLU A 381 -3.93 20.07 8.32
CA GLU A 381 -5.05 19.14 8.52
C GLU A 381 -4.58 17.69 8.72
N ASP A 382 -3.54 17.23 8.03
CA ASP A 382 -2.96 15.90 8.23
C ASP A 382 -2.47 15.72 9.68
N PHE A 383 -1.78 16.73 10.24
CA PHE A 383 -1.35 16.71 11.63
C PHE A 383 -2.53 16.74 12.61
N SER A 384 -3.54 17.56 12.34
CA SER A 384 -4.76 17.64 13.16
C SER A 384 -5.53 16.33 13.16
N LYS A 385 -5.58 15.62 12.03
CA LYS A 385 -6.20 14.30 11.90
C LYS A 385 -5.43 13.22 12.64
N CYS A 386 -4.11 13.18 12.54
CA CYS A 386 -3.25 12.26 13.28
C CYS A 386 -1.78 12.71 13.17
N PRO A 387 -1.12 13.09 14.29
CA PRO A 387 0.28 13.51 14.29
C PRO A 387 1.24 12.45 13.74
N PHE A 388 1.02 11.17 14.02
CA PHE A 388 1.83 10.08 13.48
C PHE A 388 1.69 9.94 11.96
N MET A 389 0.49 10.04 11.42
CA MET A 389 0.25 10.05 9.97
C MET A 389 1.01 11.20 9.30
N TYR A 390 0.94 12.40 9.87
CA TYR A 390 1.71 13.55 9.40
C TYR A 390 3.21 13.29 9.42
N PHE A 391 3.74 12.71 10.50
CA PHE A 391 5.16 12.38 10.63
C PHE A 391 5.62 11.41 9.55
N CYS A 392 4.89 10.33 9.33
CA CYS A 392 5.20 9.36 8.26
C CYS A 392 5.16 10.03 6.88
N LYS A 393 4.11 10.78 6.59
CA LYS A 393 3.89 11.41 5.27
C LYS A 393 4.84 12.57 5.00
N THR A 394 5.03 13.47 5.98
CA THR A 394 5.75 14.72 5.78
C THR A 394 7.19 14.67 6.31
N GLY A 395 7.39 14.06 7.47
CA GLY A 395 8.72 13.92 8.09
C GLY A 395 9.56 12.86 7.40
N LEU A 396 9.07 11.64 7.34
CA LEU A 396 9.77 10.52 6.72
C LEU A 396 9.59 10.44 5.21
N LYS A 397 8.61 11.18 4.64
CA LYS A 397 8.28 11.17 3.21
C LYS A 397 7.96 9.77 2.68
N LEU A 398 7.28 8.97 3.49
CA LEU A 398 6.79 7.66 3.09
C LEU A 398 5.52 7.87 2.25
N TYR A 399 5.62 7.65 0.97
CA TYR A 399 4.48 7.74 0.07
C TYR A 399 4.14 6.35 -0.45
N PRO A 400 2.84 6.01 -0.59
CA PRO A 400 2.47 4.82 -1.32
C PRO A 400 3.01 4.92 -2.75
N MET A 401 3.31 3.77 -3.34
CA MET A 401 3.79 3.72 -4.72
C MET A 401 2.78 4.38 -5.66
N PRO A 402 3.19 5.38 -6.47
CA PRO A 402 2.28 6.09 -7.35
C PRO A 402 1.65 5.12 -8.35
N LYS A 403 0.33 5.14 -8.43
CA LYS A 403 -0.44 4.39 -9.41
C LYS A 403 -1.14 5.37 -10.33
N MET A 404 -0.92 5.26 -11.64
CA MET A 404 -1.64 6.06 -12.64
C MET A 404 -3.06 5.51 -12.78
N ASP A 405 -3.93 6.00 -11.92
CA ASP A 405 -5.35 5.71 -11.93
C ASP A 405 -6.13 7.02 -11.86
N LEU A 406 -7.37 7.03 -12.33
CA LEU A 406 -8.31 8.13 -12.10
C LEU A 406 -8.81 8.10 -10.65
N ASN A 407 -7.87 8.25 -9.72
CA ASN A 407 -8.23 8.41 -8.32
C ASN A 407 -8.83 9.82 -8.08
N PRO A 408 -9.53 10.03 -6.95
CA PRO A 408 -10.15 11.32 -6.62
C PRO A 408 -9.17 12.50 -6.63
N ILE A 409 -7.88 12.28 -6.35
CA ILE A 409 -6.84 13.32 -6.36
C ILE A 409 -6.56 13.78 -7.81
N ASN A 410 -6.39 12.83 -8.74
CA ASN A 410 -6.17 13.16 -10.15
C ASN A 410 -7.39 13.85 -10.78
N GLN A 411 -8.61 13.43 -10.41
CA GLN A 411 -9.84 14.10 -10.81
C GLN A 411 -9.86 15.54 -10.31
N GLY A 412 -9.52 15.76 -9.03
CA GLY A 412 -9.42 17.09 -8.44
C GLY A 412 -8.46 17.99 -9.22
N ASN A 413 -7.24 17.50 -9.49
CA ASN A 413 -6.22 18.27 -10.23
C ASN A 413 -6.67 18.67 -11.63
N ILE A 414 -7.34 17.76 -12.37
CA ILE A 414 -7.90 18.07 -13.70
C ILE A 414 -8.96 19.16 -13.59
N MET A 415 -9.87 19.07 -12.62
CA MET A 415 -10.96 20.03 -12.42
C MET A 415 -10.42 21.40 -12.03
N HIS A 416 -9.47 21.51 -11.09
CA HIS A 416 -8.85 22.77 -10.69
C HIS A 416 -8.16 23.46 -11.89
N MET A 417 -7.37 22.69 -12.67
CA MET A 417 -6.72 23.24 -13.83
C MET A 417 -7.72 23.72 -14.89
N CYS A 418 -8.78 22.93 -15.15
CA CYS A 418 -9.81 23.27 -16.12
C CYS A 418 -10.54 24.57 -15.71
N MET A 419 -10.92 24.70 -14.42
CA MET A 419 -11.53 25.91 -13.88
C MET A 419 -10.61 27.12 -14.04
N LYS A 420 -9.34 26.99 -13.67
CA LYS A 420 -8.34 28.05 -13.85
C LYS A 420 -8.26 28.50 -15.32
N ASP A 421 -8.01 27.57 -16.24
CA ASP A 421 -7.84 27.88 -17.66
C ASP A 421 -9.04 28.64 -18.23
N ILE A 422 -10.26 28.17 -17.90
CA ILE A 422 -11.50 28.77 -18.41
C ILE A 422 -11.70 30.18 -17.86
N PHE A 423 -11.49 30.39 -16.57
CA PHE A 423 -11.64 31.69 -15.94
C PHE A 423 -10.54 32.72 -16.36
N GLU A 424 -9.30 32.24 -16.52
CA GLU A 424 -8.20 33.11 -16.98
C GLU A 424 -8.37 33.55 -18.43
N GLU A 425 -8.81 32.64 -19.33
CA GLU A 425 -9.05 32.95 -20.74
C GLU A 425 -10.36 33.78 -20.95
N ASN A 426 -11.33 33.69 -20.01
CA ASN A 426 -12.65 34.29 -20.17
C ASN A 426 -13.07 35.10 -18.93
N ARG A 427 -12.42 36.22 -18.66
CA ARG A 427 -12.71 37.05 -17.48
C ARG A 427 -13.98 37.88 -17.66
N GLY A 428 -14.73 38.09 -16.57
CA GLY A 428 -15.87 39.01 -16.48
C GLY A 428 -16.99 38.70 -17.46
N GLU A 429 -17.46 39.69 -18.21
CA GLU A 429 -18.57 39.56 -19.16
C GLU A 429 -18.36 38.48 -20.22
N LYS A 430 -17.11 38.19 -20.59
CA LYS A 430 -16.81 37.12 -21.56
C LYS A 430 -17.25 35.78 -21.04
N PHE A 431 -16.99 35.46 -19.77
CA PHE A 431 -17.44 34.24 -19.14
C PHE A 431 -18.97 34.18 -19.02
N LEU A 432 -19.60 35.28 -18.62
CA LEU A 432 -21.06 35.36 -18.47
C LEU A 432 -21.82 35.16 -19.79
N ASN A 433 -21.18 35.50 -20.92
CA ASN A 433 -21.78 35.39 -22.26
C ASN A 433 -21.41 34.09 -23.00
N MET A 434 -20.61 33.21 -22.41
CA MET A 434 -20.32 31.88 -23.01
C MET A 434 -21.58 31.04 -23.11
N THR A 435 -21.78 30.45 -24.27
CA THR A 435 -22.84 29.45 -24.50
C THR A 435 -22.44 28.08 -23.93
N THR A 436 -23.36 27.18 -23.81
CA THR A 436 -23.12 25.78 -23.42
C THR A 436 -22.10 25.12 -24.35
N ASP A 437 -22.17 25.41 -25.65
CA ASP A 437 -21.22 24.88 -26.65
C ASP A 437 -19.81 25.44 -26.44
N ASP A 438 -19.68 26.74 -26.13
CA ASP A 438 -18.39 27.38 -25.83
C ASP A 438 -17.77 26.80 -24.57
N LEU A 439 -18.55 26.59 -23.53
CA LEU A 439 -18.11 25.95 -22.28
C LEU A 439 -17.64 24.53 -22.55
N THR A 440 -18.42 23.74 -23.29
CA THR A 440 -18.10 22.34 -23.63
C THR A 440 -16.78 22.26 -24.43
N ALA A 441 -16.60 23.16 -25.40
CA ALA A 441 -15.36 23.22 -26.18
C ALA A 441 -14.13 23.59 -25.33
N SER A 442 -14.30 24.56 -24.41
CA SER A 442 -13.24 24.98 -23.50
C SER A 442 -12.85 23.90 -22.49
N ILE A 443 -13.84 23.20 -21.91
CA ILE A 443 -13.62 22.06 -21.02
C ILE A 443 -12.81 20.99 -21.74
N LYS A 444 -13.26 20.59 -22.94
CA LYS A 444 -12.59 19.57 -23.72
C LYS A 444 -11.14 19.96 -24.05
N LYS A 445 -10.90 21.20 -24.48
CA LYS A 445 -9.55 21.71 -24.77
C LYS A 445 -8.64 21.60 -23.56
N SER A 446 -9.08 22.02 -22.37
CA SER A 446 -8.28 21.99 -21.15
C SER A 446 -8.01 20.57 -20.68
N VAL A 447 -9.05 19.71 -20.66
CA VAL A 447 -8.96 18.30 -20.26
C VAL A 447 -8.03 17.52 -21.19
N ASP A 448 -8.20 17.66 -22.52
CA ASP A 448 -7.33 17.02 -23.51
C ASP A 448 -5.87 17.50 -23.36
N GLY A 449 -5.67 18.78 -23.08
CA GLY A 449 -4.35 19.36 -22.79
C GLY A 449 -3.67 18.74 -21.56
N TYR A 450 -4.42 18.54 -20.49
CA TYR A 450 -3.92 17.86 -19.28
C TYR A 450 -3.53 16.42 -19.55
N ILE A 451 -4.40 15.69 -20.25
CA ILE A 451 -4.17 14.29 -20.60
C ILE A 451 -2.91 14.15 -21.45
N ALA A 452 -2.75 15.00 -22.45
CA ALA A 452 -1.57 14.96 -23.32
C ALA A 452 -0.25 15.25 -22.57
N LYS A 453 -0.30 16.11 -21.55
CA LYS A 453 0.88 16.52 -20.77
C LYS A 453 1.23 15.55 -19.63
N ASN A 454 0.22 14.98 -18.94
CA ASN A 454 0.43 14.31 -17.67
C ASN A 454 0.09 12.79 -17.73
N LEU A 455 -0.61 12.32 -18.76
CA LEU A 455 -1.01 10.92 -18.90
C LEU A 455 -0.43 10.35 -20.18
N SER A 456 0.13 9.13 -20.12
CA SER A 456 0.60 8.49 -21.35
C SER A 456 -0.58 8.23 -22.29
N GLY A 457 -0.43 8.54 -23.59
CA GLY A 457 -1.50 8.43 -24.59
C GLY A 457 -2.11 7.03 -24.78
N LYS A 458 -1.56 6.00 -24.13
CA LYS A 458 -2.08 4.63 -24.13
C LYS A 458 -3.06 4.37 -23.00
N PHE A 459 -2.83 4.98 -21.83
CA PHE A 459 -3.76 4.93 -20.72
C PHE A 459 -5.10 5.60 -21.11
N ALA A 460 -5.02 6.70 -21.85
CA ALA A 460 -6.18 7.41 -22.38
C ALA A 460 -7.05 6.58 -23.36
N LYS A 461 -6.56 5.45 -23.87
CA LYS A 461 -7.30 4.55 -24.77
C LYS A 461 -8.11 3.46 -24.08
N LYS A 462 -8.04 3.32 -22.75
CA LYS A 462 -8.91 2.38 -22.01
C LYS A 462 -10.37 2.86 -22.09
N LYS A 463 -11.30 1.97 -22.46
CA LYS A 463 -12.75 2.32 -22.58
C LYS A 463 -13.36 2.84 -21.27
N SER A 464 -12.89 2.32 -20.12
CA SER A 464 -13.31 2.80 -18.80
C SER A 464 -12.89 4.25 -18.57
N PHE A 465 -11.72 4.65 -19.06
CA PHE A 465 -11.22 6.01 -18.97
C PHE A 465 -12.11 7.00 -19.74
N GLY A 466 -12.54 6.64 -20.97
CA GLY A 466 -13.46 7.47 -21.75
C GLY A 466 -14.77 7.75 -21.01
N PHE A 467 -15.38 6.75 -20.42
CA PHE A 467 -16.61 6.90 -19.64
C PHE A 467 -16.45 7.84 -18.43
N TYR A 468 -15.31 7.75 -17.71
CA TYR A 468 -15.02 8.66 -16.61
C TYR A 468 -14.78 10.10 -17.06
N LEU A 469 -14.15 10.29 -18.22
CA LEU A 469 -13.99 11.63 -18.81
C LEU A 469 -15.34 12.25 -19.18
N ASP A 470 -16.25 11.48 -19.73
CA ASP A 470 -17.59 11.97 -20.08
C ASP A 470 -18.33 12.47 -18.82
N ILE A 471 -18.35 11.67 -17.74
CA ILE A 471 -18.95 12.09 -16.45
C ILE A 471 -18.27 13.34 -15.90
N MET A 472 -16.95 13.43 -15.99
CA MET A 472 -16.21 14.59 -15.52
C MET A 472 -16.52 15.86 -16.34
N ASN A 473 -16.60 15.73 -17.66
CA ASN A 473 -16.96 16.84 -18.55
C ASN A 473 -18.38 17.35 -18.25
N ASP A 474 -19.35 16.44 -18.06
CA ASP A 474 -20.72 16.79 -17.68
C ASP A 474 -20.78 17.46 -16.30
N THR A 475 -19.98 16.98 -15.35
CA THR A 475 -19.87 17.59 -14.02
C THR A 475 -19.30 19.01 -14.09
N LEU A 476 -18.24 19.22 -14.87
CA LEU A 476 -17.63 20.54 -15.10
C LEU A 476 -18.59 21.50 -15.79
N LEU A 477 -19.30 21.03 -16.81
CA LEU A 477 -20.28 21.83 -17.52
C LEU A 477 -21.41 22.30 -16.59
N THR A 478 -21.97 21.38 -15.79
CA THR A 478 -23.01 21.70 -14.80
C THR A 478 -22.51 22.73 -13.78
N ALA A 479 -21.29 22.54 -13.25
CA ALA A 479 -20.70 23.44 -12.27
C ALA A 479 -20.43 24.83 -12.85
N LEU A 480 -19.86 24.91 -14.06
CA LEU A 480 -19.59 26.18 -14.72
C LEU A 480 -20.86 26.95 -15.07
N THR A 481 -21.90 26.25 -15.52
CA THR A 481 -23.23 26.86 -15.79
C THR A 481 -23.81 27.43 -14.51
N HIS A 482 -23.78 26.68 -13.40
CA HIS A 482 -24.26 27.14 -12.10
C HIS A 482 -23.43 28.35 -11.58
N MET A 483 -22.11 28.37 -11.82
CA MET A 483 -21.27 29.53 -11.50
C MET A 483 -21.56 30.76 -12.37
N GLN A 484 -21.94 30.58 -13.64
CA GLN A 484 -22.40 31.71 -14.45
C GLN A 484 -23.68 32.33 -13.87
N GLU A 485 -24.65 31.51 -13.41
CA GLU A 485 -25.85 32.00 -12.78
C GLU A 485 -25.58 32.72 -11.46
N GLU A 486 -24.65 32.17 -10.63
CA GLU A 486 -24.18 32.82 -9.40
C GLU A 486 -23.58 34.20 -9.68
N GLN A 487 -22.68 34.29 -10.65
CA GLN A 487 -22.01 35.56 -10.96
C GLN A 487 -22.95 36.62 -11.56
N ARG A 488 -24.08 36.25 -12.14
CA ARG A 488 -25.10 37.22 -12.63
C ARG A 488 -25.81 37.91 -11.48
N VAL A 489 -25.90 37.32 -10.30
CA VAL A 489 -26.56 37.86 -9.10
C VAL A 489 -25.59 38.30 -8.01
N SER A 490 -24.28 38.12 -8.25
CA SER A 490 -23.21 38.50 -7.33
C SER A 490 -22.51 39.77 -7.78
N ARG A 491 -22.27 40.68 -6.83
CA ARG A 491 -21.43 41.89 -7.02
C ARG A 491 -19.95 41.59 -6.73
N PHE A 492 -19.63 40.41 -6.23
CA PHE A 492 -18.25 39.95 -6.10
C PHE A 492 -17.73 39.50 -7.45
N VAL A 493 -16.61 40.08 -7.88
CA VAL A 493 -15.97 39.81 -9.16
C VAL A 493 -14.74 38.96 -8.98
N PRO A 494 -14.58 37.83 -9.73
CA PRO A 494 -13.36 37.04 -9.72
C PRO A 494 -12.15 37.88 -10.16
N SER A 495 -11.18 38.02 -9.27
CA SER A 495 -10.00 38.85 -9.49
C SER A 495 -8.75 38.08 -9.80
N ASP A 496 -8.48 37.02 -8.98
CA ASP A 496 -7.30 36.17 -9.15
C ASP A 496 -7.64 34.69 -9.03
N PHE A 497 -6.88 33.87 -9.76
CA PHE A 497 -6.98 32.41 -9.78
C PHE A 497 -5.62 31.81 -9.43
N GLU A 498 -5.63 30.70 -8.67
CA GLU A 498 -4.41 30.03 -8.18
C GLU A 498 -3.44 31.07 -7.55
N TYR A 499 -3.98 31.97 -6.74
CA TYR A 499 -3.19 33.05 -6.15
C TYR A 499 -2.29 32.52 -5.04
N PRO A 500 -0.96 32.76 -5.12
CA PRO A 500 -0.02 32.25 -4.13
C PRO A 500 -0.18 32.96 -2.78
N VAL A 501 -0.20 32.17 -1.71
CA VAL A 501 -0.24 32.60 -0.31
C VAL A 501 1.07 32.24 0.36
N GLY A 502 1.85 33.26 0.79
CA GLY A 502 3.19 33.04 1.32
C GLY A 502 4.20 32.63 0.24
N VAL A 503 5.46 32.50 0.60
CA VAL A 503 6.57 32.18 -0.31
C VAL A 503 7.25 30.91 0.14
N LYS A 504 7.39 29.94 -0.77
CA LYS A 504 8.13 28.70 -0.51
C LYS A 504 9.64 28.96 -0.66
N GLY A 505 10.37 28.82 0.45
CA GLY A 505 11.81 29.05 0.48
C GLY A 505 12.19 30.54 0.40
N SER A 506 13.50 30.84 0.33
CA SER A 506 14.01 32.21 0.23
C SER A 506 14.07 32.69 -1.23
N VAL A 507 12.92 32.97 -1.84
CA VAL A 507 12.87 33.56 -3.20
C VAL A 507 13.03 35.07 -3.11
N LYS A 508 14.18 35.60 -3.53
CA LYS A 508 14.56 36.98 -3.41
C LYS A 508 13.77 38.01 -4.30
N ASN A 509 12.90 37.55 -5.19
CA ASN A 509 12.19 38.41 -6.16
C ASN A 509 10.69 38.10 -6.28
N SER A 510 10.02 37.75 -5.20
CA SER A 510 8.57 37.49 -5.20
C SER A 510 7.80 38.76 -4.83
N THR A 511 6.70 39.03 -5.54
CA THR A 511 5.71 40.07 -5.19
C THR A 511 4.82 39.64 -4.03
N VAL A 512 4.93 38.39 -3.58
CA VAL A 512 4.15 37.76 -2.52
C VAL A 512 4.93 37.85 -1.20
N THR A 513 4.26 38.24 -0.13
CA THR A 513 4.87 38.41 1.20
C THR A 513 4.97 37.04 1.92
N PRO A 514 6.12 36.71 2.54
CA PRO A 514 6.25 35.51 3.37
C PRO A 514 5.31 35.57 4.58
N VAL A 515 4.60 34.48 4.86
CA VAL A 515 3.76 34.33 6.06
C VAL A 515 4.54 33.53 7.10
N ILE A 516 5.25 34.24 7.97
CA ILE A 516 6.12 33.63 8.99
C ILE A 516 5.46 33.79 10.37
N ILE A 517 5.25 32.66 11.06
CA ILE A 517 4.72 32.60 12.42
C ILE A 517 5.84 32.14 13.34
N GLU A 518 6.09 32.88 14.42
CA GLU A 518 7.11 32.55 15.43
C GLU A 518 6.50 31.65 16.51
N CYS A 519 7.08 30.47 16.71
CA CYS A 519 6.59 29.46 17.64
C CYS A 519 7.32 29.47 19.01
N GLY A 520 8.17 30.47 19.25
CA GLY A 520 9.03 30.54 20.45
C GLY A 520 10.36 29.79 20.25
N GLU A 521 11.32 30.02 21.17
CA GLU A 521 12.67 29.41 21.15
C GLU A 521 13.42 29.53 19.79
N GLY A 522 13.11 30.55 19.00
CA GLY A 522 13.69 30.74 17.66
C GLY A 522 13.12 29.84 16.57
N LEU A 523 12.07 29.08 16.88
CA LEU A 523 11.38 28.24 15.91
C LEU A 523 10.43 29.09 15.06
N LYS A 524 10.40 28.81 13.75
CA LYS A 524 9.56 29.52 12.78
C LYS A 524 8.79 28.54 11.92
N VAL A 525 7.57 28.93 11.59
CA VAL A 525 6.74 28.25 10.60
C VAL A 525 6.55 29.21 9.42
N ASN A 526 6.90 28.78 8.24
CA ASN A 526 6.61 29.46 6.99
C ASN A 526 5.36 28.84 6.38
N PHE A 527 4.26 29.59 6.42
CA PHE A 527 3.00 29.11 5.85
C PHE A 527 2.93 29.42 4.37
N THR A 528 2.62 28.41 3.57
CA THR A 528 2.51 28.54 2.11
C THR A 528 1.28 27.81 1.58
N GLY A 529 0.72 28.36 0.51
CA GLY A 529 -0.43 27.74 -0.14
C GLY A 529 -0.78 28.43 -1.46
N THR A 530 -1.93 28.05 -1.98
CA THR A 530 -2.49 28.65 -3.19
C THR A 530 -3.99 28.75 -2.99
N ALA A 531 -4.56 29.93 -3.14
CA ALA A 531 -5.98 30.15 -3.13
C ALA A 531 -6.53 29.93 -4.54
N ASP A 532 -7.45 28.97 -4.71
CA ASP A 532 -7.95 28.63 -6.05
C ASP A 532 -8.58 29.81 -6.76
N ARG A 533 -9.36 30.60 -6.02
CA ARG A 533 -10.03 31.80 -6.54
C ARG A 533 -10.21 32.85 -5.44
N VAL A 534 -9.89 34.10 -5.76
CA VAL A 534 -10.14 35.28 -4.92
C VAL A 534 -11.10 36.21 -5.65
N ASP A 535 -12.21 36.55 -5.02
CA ASP A 535 -13.19 37.51 -5.56
C ASP A 535 -13.20 38.77 -4.69
N GLU A 536 -13.33 39.92 -5.36
CA GLU A 536 -13.34 41.26 -4.76
C GLU A 536 -14.71 41.92 -4.90
N PHE A 537 -15.11 42.68 -3.88
CA PHE A 537 -16.23 43.60 -3.92
C PHE A 537 -15.80 44.94 -3.26
N THR A 538 -16.07 46.06 -3.93
CA THR A 538 -15.80 47.40 -3.37
C THR A 538 -17.14 48.06 -3.05
N ASP A 539 -17.31 48.53 -1.81
CA ASP A 539 -18.49 49.26 -1.40
C ASP A 539 -18.49 50.73 -1.85
N GLU A 540 -19.56 51.45 -1.53
CA GLU A 540 -19.73 52.88 -1.86
C GLU A 540 -18.71 53.79 -1.15
N ASN A 541 -18.09 53.33 -0.06
CA ASN A 541 -17.07 54.04 0.70
C ASN A 541 -15.65 53.75 0.21
N GLY A 542 -15.49 52.90 -0.80
CA GLY A 542 -14.19 52.44 -1.31
C GLY A 542 -13.53 51.35 -0.49
N ILE A 543 -14.24 50.72 0.46
CA ILE A 543 -13.71 49.58 1.23
C ILE A 543 -13.77 48.34 0.35
N ILE A 544 -12.62 47.64 0.26
CA ILE A 544 -12.50 46.41 -0.51
C ILE A 544 -12.74 45.19 0.40
N TYR A 545 -13.66 44.39 0.02
CA TYR A 545 -14.00 43.11 0.67
C TYR A 545 -13.55 41.97 -0.22
N ILE A 546 -12.95 40.92 0.35
CA ILE A 546 -12.57 39.73 -0.39
C ILE A 546 -13.22 38.47 0.17
N ARG A 547 -13.61 37.57 -0.73
CA ARG A 547 -13.98 36.18 -0.42
C ARG A 547 -13.02 35.22 -1.12
N ILE A 548 -12.69 34.14 -0.44
CA ILE A 548 -11.87 33.08 -1.01
C ILE A 548 -12.75 31.87 -1.30
N LEU A 549 -12.57 31.31 -2.48
CA LEU A 549 -13.31 30.15 -2.94
C LEU A 549 -12.32 29.02 -3.29
N ASP A 550 -12.70 27.79 -2.96
CA ASP A 550 -11.92 26.58 -3.21
C ASP A 550 -12.84 25.51 -3.81
N TYR A 551 -12.41 24.86 -4.88
CA TYR A 551 -13.20 23.87 -5.59
C TYR A 551 -13.04 22.49 -4.97
N LYS A 552 -14.16 21.81 -4.63
CA LYS A 552 -14.11 20.49 -3.98
C LYS A 552 -14.95 19.45 -4.72
N THR A 553 -14.32 18.35 -5.09
CA THR A 553 -14.96 17.19 -5.74
C THR A 553 -15.67 16.27 -4.74
N GLY A 554 -15.32 16.36 -3.45
CA GLY A 554 -15.90 15.59 -2.35
C GLY A 554 -17.04 16.31 -1.62
N VAL A 555 -17.74 15.58 -0.77
CA VAL A 555 -18.68 16.19 0.18
C VAL A 555 -17.87 16.82 1.31
N LYS A 556 -18.05 18.10 1.54
CA LYS A 556 -17.43 18.80 2.66
C LYS A 556 -18.52 19.50 3.47
N ASP A 557 -18.94 18.86 4.56
CA ASP A 557 -19.83 19.50 5.54
C ASP A 557 -18.98 20.48 6.36
N PHE A 558 -19.38 21.74 6.40
CA PHE A 558 -18.71 22.75 7.21
C PHE A 558 -19.49 22.94 8.53
N MET A 559 -18.80 22.80 9.64
CA MET A 559 -19.26 23.16 10.99
C MET A 559 -18.21 24.05 11.63
N LYS A 560 -18.65 25.15 12.26
CA LYS A 560 -17.73 26.12 12.90
C LYS A 560 -16.87 25.46 13.97
N GLU A 561 -17.42 24.54 14.71
CA GLU A 561 -16.74 23.80 15.80
C GLU A 561 -15.58 22.93 15.27
N GLN A 562 -15.61 22.53 14.00
CA GLN A 562 -14.49 21.81 13.38
C GLN A 562 -13.21 22.66 13.31
N LEU A 563 -13.33 23.99 13.30
CA LEU A 563 -12.18 24.89 13.31
C LEU A 563 -11.36 24.73 14.60
N ALA A 564 -12.04 24.52 15.74
CA ALA A 564 -11.36 24.25 17.02
C ALA A 564 -10.56 22.95 17.00
N LEU A 565 -10.97 21.99 16.18
CA LEU A 565 -10.28 20.71 15.96
C LEU A 565 -9.16 20.79 14.89
N GLY A 566 -8.96 21.94 14.28
CA GLY A 566 -8.00 22.13 13.18
C GLY A 566 -8.46 21.55 11.86
N ILE A 567 -9.77 21.35 11.67
CA ILE A 567 -10.37 20.85 10.44
C ILE A 567 -11.08 22.00 9.73
N ASN A 568 -11.08 22.00 8.39
CA ASN A 568 -11.68 23.07 7.56
C ASN A 568 -11.02 24.46 7.72
N MET A 569 -9.77 24.51 8.20
CA MET A 569 -9.02 25.75 8.41
C MET A 569 -8.40 26.34 7.13
N GLN A 570 -8.28 25.57 6.06
CA GLN A 570 -7.57 25.94 4.83
C GLN A 570 -7.96 27.32 4.31
N MET A 571 -9.24 27.56 4.12
CA MET A 571 -9.76 28.80 3.56
C MET A 571 -9.55 30.00 4.49
N PHE A 572 -9.67 29.79 5.81
CA PHE A 572 -9.43 30.83 6.80
C PHE A 572 -7.95 31.21 6.86
N PHE A 573 -7.04 30.24 6.77
CA PHE A 573 -5.61 30.54 6.69
C PHE A 573 -5.29 31.42 5.48
N TYR A 574 -5.83 31.11 4.31
CA TYR A 574 -5.62 31.92 3.12
C TYR A 574 -6.25 33.31 3.25
N LEU A 575 -7.48 33.38 3.75
CA LEU A 575 -8.21 34.63 3.93
C LEU A 575 -7.44 35.57 4.87
N PHE A 576 -7.01 35.07 6.03
CA PHE A 576 -6.27 35.88 7.01
C PHE A 576 -4.86 36.25 6.52
N ALA A 577 -4.18 35.35 5.85
CA ALA A 577 -2.86 35.63 5.29
C ALA A 577 -2.90 36.71 4.20
N LEU A 578 -3.95 36.75 3.38
CA LEU A 578 -4.12 37.74 2.32
C LEU A 578 -4.61 39.09 2.87
N THR A 579 -5.50 39.09 3.86
CA THR A 579 -6.06 40.33 4.42
C THR A 579 -5.18 40.98 5.50
N ASP A 580 -4.13 40.30 5.98
CA ASP A 580 -3.13 40.91 6.87
C ASP A 580 -2.49 42.15 6.20
N GLU A 581 -2.11 43.17 6.99
CA GLU A 581 -1.51 44.38 6.46
C GLU A 581 -0.28 44.16 5.56
N LYS A 582 0.40 43.02 5.76
CA LYS A 582 1.52 42.55 4.96
C LYS A 582 1.11 41.62 3.83
N GLY A 583 -0.18 41.42 3.58
CA GLY A 583 -0.74 40.44 2.62
C GLY A 583 -0.57 40.79 1.14
N GLY A 584 0.29 41.70 0.81
CA GLY A 584 0.56 42.09 -0.59
C GLY A 584 -0.61 42.86 -1.21
N ARG A 585 -1.10 42.43 -2.40
CA ARG A 585 -2.22 43.10 -3.12
C ARG A 585 -3.48 43.27 -2.29
N TYR A 586 -3.78 42.29 -1.44
CA TYR A 586 -4.99 42.21 -0.64
C TYR A 586 -4.79 42.67 0.81
N GLY A 587 -3.61 43.20 1.15
CA GLY A 587 -3.32 43.69 2.49
C GLY A 587 -4.25 44.84 2.89
N GLY A 588 -4.90 44.69 4.04
CA GLY A 588 -5.86 45.66 4.57
C GLY A 588 -7.30 45.52 4.00
N CYS A 589 -7.56 44.58 3.09
CA CYS A 589 -8.92 44.26 2.67
C CYS A 589 -9.71 43.59 3.80
N VAL A 590 -11.03 43.74 3.79
CA VAL A 590 -11.92 43.15 4.79
C VAL A 590 -12.27 41.72 4.40
N PRO A 591 -12.11 40.72 5.29
CA PRO A 591 -12.51 39.36 5.03
C PRO A 591 -14.05 39.22 4.98
N ALA A 592 -14.60 38.86 3.82
CA ALA A 592 -16.04 38.73 3.60
C ALA A 592 -16.54 37.26 3.67
N GLY A 593 -15.71 36.32 3.34
CA GLY A 593 -16.11 34.91 3.38
C GLY A 593 -15.02 33.92 2.96
N ALA A 594 -15.17 32.71 3.48
CA ALA A 594 -14.35 31.54 3.17
C ALA A 594 -15.27 30.41 2.73
N LEU A 595 -15.31 30.11 1.43
CA LEU A 595 -16.34 29.30 0.80
C LEU A 595 -15.74 28.14 -0.01
N TYR A 596 -16.38 26.99 0.05
CA TYR A 596 -16.14 25.83 -0.80
C TYR A 596 -17.20 25.73 -1.87
N ILE A 597 -16.80 25.59 -3.11
CA ILE A 597 -17.68 25.36 -4.25
C ILE A 597 -17.68 23.85 -4.54
N PRO A 598 -18.81 23.14 -4.33
CA PRO A 598 -18.89 21.73 -4.70
C PRO A 598 -18.86 21.59 -6.22
N VAL A 599 -17.92 20.78 -6.74
CA VAL A 599 -17.85 20.38 -8.15
C VAL A 599 -18.13 18.88 -8.20
N LYS A 600 -19.42 18.55 -8.22
CA LYS A 600 -19.88 17.18 -8.02
C LYS A 600 -21.03 16.89 -8.96
N TYR A 601 -21.06 15.67 -9.50
CA TYR A 601 -22.20 15.25 -10.30
C TYR A 601 -23.47 15.21 -9.45
N PRO A 602 -24.54 15.95 -9.80
CA PRO A 602 -25.78 15.94 -9.04
C PRO A 602 -26.44 14.56 -9.15
N LYS A 603 -26.73 13.96 -8.00
CA LYS A 603 -27.38 12.65 -7.90
C LYS A 603 -28.76 12.86 -7.25
N SER A 604 -29.85 12.68 -8.00
CA SER A 604 -31.16 12.56 -7.42
C SER A 604 -31.37 11.19 -6.80
N ALA A 605 -31.94 11.17 -5.61
CA ALA A 605 -32.45 9.92 -5.01
C ALA A 605 -33.84 9.53 -5.58
N ASP A 606 -34.46 10.44 -6.34
CA ASP A 606 -35.78 10.27 -6.90
C ASP A 606 -35.75 9.52 -8.24
N ASP A 607 -36.90 8.95 -8.58
CA ASP A 607 -37.11 8.06 -9.72
C ASP A 607 -36.68 8.68 -11.06
N ARG A 608 -36.43 7.84 -12.06
CA ARG A 608 -36.03 8.18 -13.45
C ARG A 608 -37.03 9.12 -14.16
N MET A 609 -38.13 9.48 -13.50
CA MET A 609 -39.23 10.34 -13.99
C MET A 609 -39.25 11.70 -13.28
N ALA A 610 -38.19 12.16 -12.66
CA ALA A 610 -38.10 13.48 -12.04
C ALA A 610 -38.36 14.58 -13.09
N ASP A 611 -39.23 15.55 -12.75
CA ASP A 611 -39.50 16.71 -13.60
C ASP A 611 -38.29 17.68 -13.62
N GLU A 612 -38.30 18.62 -14.58
CA GLU A 612 -37.24 19.60 -14.74
C GLU A 612 -37.01 20.45 -13.48
N ALA A 613 -38.08 20.74 -12.72
CA ALA A 613 -38.00 21.53 -11.50
C ALA A 613 -37.29 20.77 -10.38
N SER A 614 -37.54 19.47 -10.23
CA SER A 614 -36.83 18.60 -9.29
C SER A 614 -35.35 18.42 -9.66
N ALA A 615 -35.05 18.33 -10.96
CA ALA A 615 -33.69 18.26 -11.45
C ALA A 615 -32.89 19.56 -11.16
N ALA A 616 -33.50 20.71 -11.45
CA ALA A 616 -32.91 22.02 -11.16
C ALA A 616 -32.62 22.20 -9.65
N LYS A 617 -33.59 21.83 -8.81
CA LYS A 617 -33.45 21.86 -7.37
C LYS A 617 -32.33 20.94 -6.88
N CYS A 618 -32.18 19.74 -7.46
CA CYS A 618 -31.11 18.82 -7.13
C CYS A 618 -29.73 19.42 -7.48
N ILE A 619 -29.61 20.13 -8.59
CA ILE A 619 -28.41 20.87 -8.98
C ILE A 619 -28.10 21.95 -7.95
N ASP A 620 -29.06 22.80 -7.63
CA ASP A 620 -28.90 23.89 -6.64
C ASP A 620 -28.48 23.35 -5.28
N ASP A 621 -29.14 22.31 -4.76
CA ASP A 621 -28.81 21.71 -3.46
C ASP A 621 -27.42 21.05 -3.48
N THR A 622 -26.99 20.47 -4.62
CA THR A 622 -25.67 19.82 -4.75
C THR A 622 -24.54 20.84 -4.90
N MET A 623 -24.79 21.93 -5.63
CA MET A 623 -23.77 22.93 -5.98
C MET A 623 -23.74 24.13 -5.03
N LYS A 624 -24.65 24.18 -4.04
CA LYS A 624 -24.69 25.24 -3.03
C LYS A 624 -23.37 25.32 -2.28
N MET A 625 -22.79 26.50 -2.23
CA MET A 625 -21.54 26.76 -1.52
C MET A 625 -21.65 26.37 -0.04
N GLN A 626 -20.53 25.92 0.51
CA GLN A 626 -20.38 25.58 1.92
C GLN A 626 -19.28 26.47 2.50
N GLY A 627 -19.29 26.69 3.81
CA GLY A 627 -18.30 27.55 4.47
C GLY A 627 -18.95 28.63 5.32
N ALA A 628 -18.33 29.81 5.43
CA ALA A 628 -18.85 30.89 6.24
C ALA A 628 -18.79 32.23 5.52
N VAL A 629 -19.79 33.05 5.77
CA VAL A 629 -19.98 34.40 5.21
C VAL A 629 -19.99 35.40 6.37
N LEU A 630 -19.41 36.60 6.14
CA LEU A 630 -19.48 37.67 7.11
C LEU A 630 -20.94 38.09 7.37
N ASP A 631 -21.34 38.12 8.65
CA ASP A 631 -22.69 38.51 9.07
C ASP A 631 -22.89 40.03 8.91
N SER A 632 -23.09 40.44 7.67
CA SER A 632 -23.34 41.80 7.26
C SER A 632 -24.38 41.82 6.14
N PRO A 633 -25.50 42.51 6.30
CA PRO A 633 -26.51 42.63 5.25
C PRO A 633 -25.94 43.15 3.92
N LEU A 634 -24.97 44.06 3.98
CA LEU A 634 -24.28 44.58 2.80
C LEU A 634 -23.56 43.45 2.05
N ILE A 635 -22.81 42.62 2.77
CA ILE A 635 -22.00 41.55 2.18
C ILE A 635 -22.85 40.41 1.66
N ILE A 636 -23.88 40.01 2.44
CA ILE A 636 -24.82 38.96 2.02
C ILE A 636 -25.54 39.37 0.75
N ASN A 637 -26.03 40.60 0.68
CA ASN A 637 -26.67 41.13 -0.52
C ASN A 637 -25.71 41.33 -1.69
N ALA A 638 -24.44 41.65 -1.43
CA ALA A 638 -23.43 41.73 -2.47
C ALA A 638 -23.05 40.36 -3.01
N MET A 639 -23.16 39.30 -2.22
CA MET A 639 -22.90 37.92 -2.66
C MET A 639 -24.07 37.33 -3.46
N GLU A 640 -25.31 37.66 -3.11
CA GLU A 640 -26.54 37.19 -3.78
C GLU A 640 -27.63 38.25 -3.70
N GLU A 641 -27.80 39.02 -4.78
CA GLU A 641 -28.61 40.24 -4.81
C GLU A 641 -30.09 40.01 -4.43
N ASP A 642 -30.66 38.91 -4.85
CA ASP A 642 -32.04 38.54 -4.51
C ASP A 642 -32.25 37.95 -3.11
N CYS A 643 -31.18 37.75 -2.35
CA CYS A 643 -31.16 37.16 -0.99
C CYS A 643 -32.03 35.89 -0.84
N ARG A 644 -31.98 35.00 -1.84
CA ARG A 644 -32.75 33.74 -1.83
C ARG A 644 -32.05 32.59 -1.13
N GLY A 645 -30.73 32.71 -0.96
CA GLY A 645 -29.87 31.68 -0.38
C GLY A 645 -29.76 30.43 -1.26
N ARG A 646 -29.80 30.63 -2.59
CA ARG A 646 -29.60 29.59 -3.59
C ARG A 646 -28.17 29.18 -3.71
N PHE A 647 -27.24 30.13 -3.77
CA PHE A 647 -25.83 29.92 -4.05
C PHE A 647 -24.98 29.89 -2.78
N ILE A 648 -25.27 30.76 -1.81
CA ILE A 648 -24.46 30.92 -0.59
C ILE A 648 -25.04 30.14 0.58
N PRO A 649 -24.23 29.79 1.63
CA PRO A 649 -24.68 29.02 2.79
C PRO A 649 -25.51 29.87 3.79
N VAL A 650 -26.39 30.70 3.26
CA VAL A 650 -27.30 31.54 4.03
C VAL A 650 -28.75 31.14 3.76
N THR A 651 -29.56 31.09 4.81
CA THR A 651 -30.99 30.78 4.73
C THR A 651 -31.77 31.93 5.32
N PHE A 652 -32.79 32.37 4.63
CA PHE A 652 -33.64 33.48 5.08
C PHE A 652 -34.96 33.00 5.66
N LYS A 653 -35.45 33.67 6.68
CA LYS A 653 -36.79 33.49 7.21
C LYS A 653 -37.82 34.16 6.29
N LYS A 654 -39.13 33.89 6.52
CA LYS A 654 -40.23 34.51 5.74
C LYS A 654 -40.30 36.05 5.85
N ASP A 655 -39.73 36.61 6.91
CA ASP A 655 -39.61 38.07 7.16
C ASP A 655 -38.35 38.69 6.52
N GLY A 656 -37.57 37.94 5.77
CA GLY A 656 -36.34 38.40 5.14
C GLY A 656 -35.11 38.46 6.03
N THR A 657 -35.23 38.09 7.32
CA THR A 657 -34.08 38.04 8.25
C THR A 657 -33.27 36.73 8.08
N VAL A 658 -31.99 36.81 8.38
CA VAL A 658 -31.10 35.64 8.33
C VAL A 658 -31.52 34.61 9.38
N SER A 659 -31.62 33.35 8.98
CA SER A 659 -32.02 32.25 9.88
C SER A 659 -30.81 31.82 10.74
N ALA A 660 -31.04 31.36 11.95
CA ALA A 660 -30.03 30.76 12.81
C ALA A 660 -29.34 29.52 12.21
N LYS A 661 -29.93 28.92 11.15
CA LYS A 661 -29.31 27.80 10.41
C LYS A 661 -28.28 28.26 9.39
N SER A 662 -28.11 29.56 9.20
CA SER A 662 -27.15 30.13 8.25
C SER A 662 -25.73 30.02 8.78
N SER A 663 -24.80 29.77 7.88
CA SER A 663 -23.36 29.73 8.20
C SER A 663 -22.77 31.14 8.09
N VAL A 664 -23.15 32.02 9.02
CA VAL A 664 -22.64 33.38 9.12
C VAL A 664 -21.73 33.57 10.32
N ILE A 665 -20.77 34.47 10.21
CA ILE A 665 -19.76 34.77 11.23
C ILE A 665 -19.67 36.30 11.36
N ASN A 666 -19.85 36.84 12.57
CA ASN A 666 -19.64 38.27 12.82
C ASN A 666 -18.15 38.63 12.89
N SER A 667 -17.81 39.90 12.82
CA SER A 667 -16.44 40.40 12.84
C SER A 667 -15.66 39.95 14.07
N ASP A 668 -16.25 39.97 15.25
CA ASP A 668 -15.58 39.57 16.51
C ASP A 668 -15.23 38.06 16.48
N THR A 669 -16.14 37.24 15.97
CA THR A 669 -15.88 35.82 15.81
C THR A 669 -14.81 35.57 14.74
N MET A 670 -14.77 36.37 13.67
CA MET A 670 -13.73 36.29 12.65
C MET A 670 -12.33 36.52 13.23
N GLU A 671 -12.19 37.54 14.11
CA GLU A 671 -10.93 37.82 14.82
C GLU A 671 -10.55 36.71 15.80
N LYS A 672 -11.52 36.09 16.50
CA LYS A 672 -11.29 34.92 17.35
C LYS A 672 -10.78 33.72 16.53
N ILE A 673 -11.36 33.46 15.35
CA ILE A 673 -10.90 32.38 14.45
C ILE A 673 -9.47 32.68 13.97
N LYS A 674 -9.14 33.94 13.66
CA LYS A 674 -7.79 34.34 13.28
C LYS A 674 -6.77 34.06 14.40
N ALA A 675 -7.09 34.45 15.63
CA ALA A 675 -6.25 34.19 16.80
C ALA A 675 -6.09 32.69 17.06
N LEU A 676 -7.18 31.92 16.91
CA LEU A 676 -7.18 30.46 17.02
C LEU A 676 -6.27 29.82 15.96
N ALA A 677 -6.37 30.26 14.72
CA ALA A 677 -5.56 29.78 13.61
C ALA A 677 -4.06 29.94 13.86
N ILE A 678 -3.65 31.12 14.32
CA ILE A 678 -2.25 31.41 14.68
C ILE A 678 -1.79 30.50 15.81
N LYS A 679 -2.58 30.44 16.90
CA LYS A 679 -2.28 29.58 18.06
C LYS A 679 -2.11 28.10 17.67
N GLN A 680 -3.01 27.58 16.84
CA GLN A 680 -2.94 26.18 16.41
C GLN A 680 -1.68 25.91 15.57
N ILE A 681 -1.25 26.84 14.72
CA ILE A 681 0.01 26.70 13.95
C ILE A 681 1.21 26.74 14.89
N GLU A 682 1.21 27.63 15.89
CA GLU A 682 2.26 27.70 16.90
C GLU A 682 2.36 26.40 17.71
N ASP A 683 1.21 25.87 18.19
CA ASP A 683 1.14 24.63 18.97
C ASP A 683 1.63 23.44 18.15
N MET A 684 1.22 23.36 16.89
CA MET A 684 1.71 22.37 15.95
C MET A 684 3.24 22.47 15.72
N GLY A 685 3.75 23.68 15.51
CA GLY A 685 5.18 23.91 15.35
C GLY A 685 5.97 23.44 16.57
N ARG A 686 5.51 23.78 17.77
CA ARG A 686 6.11 23.31 19.04
C ARG A 686 6.08 21.79 19.17
N ALA A 687 4.94 21.16 18.88
CA ALA A 687 4.80 19.71 18.93
C ALA A 687 5.76 18.99 17.97
N ILE A 688 5.86 19.44 16.72
CA ILE A 688 6.75 18.87 15.70
C ILE A 688 8.21 18.96 16.14
N TYR A 689 8.67 20.14 16.58
CA TYR A 689 10.08 20.29 17.00
C TYR A 689 10.39 19.64 18.36
N SER A 690 9.38 19.35 19.19
CA SER A 690 9.54 18.51 20.38
C SER A 690 9.66 17.03 20.04
N GLY A 691 9.36 16.64 18.79
CA GLY A 691 9.38 15.27 18.32
C GLY A 691 8.20 14.42 18.79
N ASP A 692 7.08 15.07 19.15
CA ASP A 692 5.90 14.40 19.70
C ASP A 692 4.87 14.12 18.59
N PHE A 693 4.76 12.84 18.21
CA PHE A 693 3.89 12.38 17.11
C PHE A 693 3.00 11.20 17.53
N PRO A 694 2.12 11.38 18.52
CA PRO A 694 1.29 10.27 18.97
C PRO A 694 0.40 9.73 17.84
N ALA A 695 0.23 8.40 17.80
CA ALA A 695 -0.74 7.75 16.93
C ALA A 695 -2.16 7.90 17.49
N SER A 696 -2.63 9.13 17.58
CA SER A 696 -3.93 9.50 18.15
C SER A 696 -4.82 10.13 17.07
N PRO A 697 -5.62 9.32 16.38
CA PRO A 697 -6.49 9.81 15.32
C PRO A 697 -7.63 10.65 15.86
N LEU A 698 -8.00 11.71 15.13
CA LEU A 698 -9.16 12.52 15.46
C LEU A 698 -10.45 11.79 15.08
N GLU A 699 -11.33 11.63 16.06
CA GLU A 699 -12.70 11.14 15.85
C GLU A 699 -13.69 11.97 16.67
N SER A 700 -14.80 12.36 16.05
CA SER A 700 -15.92 12.97 16.77
C SER A 700 -17.22 12.80 15.98
N LYS A 701 -18.13 12.00 16.49
CA LYS A 701 -19.48 11.84 15.92
C LYS A 701 -20.28 13.14 16.01
N LYS A 702 -20.14 13.88 17.11
CA LYS A 702 -20.82 15.15 17.35
C LYS A 702 -20.45 16.20 16.29
N TYR A 703 -19.17 16.29 15.96
CA TYR A 703 -18.64 17.26 14.99
C TYR A 703 -18.35 16.65 13.61
N LYS A 704 -18.92 15.50 13.30
CA LYS A 704 -18.79 14.80 12.01
C LYS A 704 -17.33 14.59 11.54
N CYS A 705 -16.42 14.37 12.48
CA CYS A 705 -15.04 14.01 12.16
C CYS A 705 -14.90 12.50 12.17
N THR A 706 -14.67 11.92 10.99
CA THR A 706 -14.47 10.47 10.86
C THR A 706 -13.02 10.10 11.10
N ILE A 707 -12.81 8.99 11.79
CA ILE A 707 -11.48 8.45 12.06
C ILE A 707 -10.74 8.14 10.75
N PRO A 708 -9.51 8.62 10.55
CA PRO A 708 -8.79 8.44 9.28
C PRO A 708 -8.24 7.02 9.07
N CYS A 709 -8.24 6.18 10.11
CA CYS A 709 -7.53 4.90 10.12
C CYS A 709 -7.96 3.91 9.04
N GLY A 710 -9.24 3.91 8.63
CA GLY A 710 -9.75 3.03 7.58
C GLY A 710 -9.09 3.23 6.21
N PHE A 711 -8.56 4.43 5.95
CA PHE A 711 -7.91 4.81 4.68
C PHE A 711 -6.46 5.26 4.88
N CYS A 712 -5.87 4.98 6.05
CA CYS A 712 -4.52 5.40 6.38
C CYS A 712 -3.49 4.42 5.82
N ASP A 713 -2.55 4.92 5.02
CA ASP A 713 -1.46 4.12 4.43
C ASP A 713 -0.47 3.60 5.49
N TYR A 714 -0.51 4.17 6.71
CA TYR A 714 0.47 3.87 7.79
C TYR A 714 -0.13 3.05 8.93
N ARG A 715 -1.36 2.54 8.80
CA ARG A 715 -2.07 1.81 9.85
C ARG A 715 -1.33 0.56 10.32
N GLU A 716 -0.62 -0.12 9.41
CA GLU A 716 0.12 -1.35 9.70
C GLU A 716 1.37 -1.13 10.57
N ILE A 717 1.87 0.12 10.64
CA ILE A 717 3.09 0.48 11.38
C ILE A 717 2.85 1.42 12.55
N CYS A 718 1.61 1.89 12.75
CA CYS A 718 1.32 2.87 13.80
C CYS A 718 1.15 2.27 15.20
N GLY A 719 0.97 0.94 15.31
CA GLY A 719 0.74 0.25 16.58
C GLY A 719 -0.61 0.56 17.28
N ASN A 720 -1.48 1.37 16.65
CA ASN A 720 -2.79 1.76 17.18
C ASN A 720 -3.95 1.26 16.31
N TYR A 721 -3.74 0.21 15.54
CA TYR A 721 -4.72 -0.45 14.68
C TYR A 721 -4.66 -1.96 14.92
N PRO A 722 -5.76 -2.75 14.93
CA PRO A 722 -7.11 -2.40 14.42
C PRO A 722 -8.03 -1.64 15.38
N ASP A 723 -7.69 -1.50 16.65
CA ASP A 723 -8.54 -0.86 17.67
C ASP A 723 -7.98 0.52 18.06
N PRO A 724 -8.11 1.55 17.19
CA PRO A 724 -7.48 2.83 17.40
C PRO A 724 -8.08 3.59 18.60
N VAL A 725 -7.20 4.13 19.45
CA VAL A 725 -7.59 5.04 20.55
C VAL A 725 -7.62 6.46 19.99
N PRO A 726 -8.80 7.11 19.93
CA PRO A 726 -8.93 8.46 19.41
C PRO A 726 -8.23 9.48 20.31
N LYS A 727 -7.91 10.64 19.70
CA LYS A 727 -7.42 11.81 20.43
C LYS A 727 -8.48 12.28 21.44
N ASP A 728 -8.05 12.55 22.68
CA ASP A 728 -8.91 13.20 23.65
C ASP A 728 -9.15 14.66 23.24
N ILE A 729 -10.43 15.03 23.17
CA ILE A 729 -10.91 16.37 22.80
C ILE A 729 -11.66 17.07 23.93
N SER A 730 -11.65 16.52 25.13
CA SER A 730 -12.39 17.07 26.30
C SER A 730 -11.92 18.48 26.71
N ASP A 731 -10.64 18.78 26.51
CA ASP A 731 -10.03 20.06 26.88
C ASP A 731 -10.10 21.12 25.76
N ILE A 732 -10.71 20.79 24.60
CA ILE A 732 -10.79 21.74 23.51
C ILE A 732 -11.95 22.70 23.77
N ASP A 733 -11.64 24.01 23.77
CA ASP A 733 -12.64 25.05 23.82
C ASP A 733 -13.35 25.21 22.47
N PHE A 734 -14.62 24.89 22.45
CA PHE A 734 -15.49 25.00 21.27
C PHE A 734 -16.26 26.32 21.21
N GLU A 735 -16.12 27.22 22.24
CA GLU A 735 -16.81 28.48 22.29
C GLU A 735 -16.24 29.53 21.34
N ILE A 736 -16.41 29.30 20.03
CA ILE A 736 -16.02 30.29 19.03
C ILE A 736 -16.99 31.47 19.02
N ASN A 737 -18.26 31.30 19.43
CA ASN A 737 -19.32 32.30 19.32
C ASN A 737 -19.68 33.03 20.62
N GLY A 738 -19.19 32.65 21.80
CA GLY A 738 -19.54 33.31 23.07
C GLY A 738 -21.01 33.17 23.50
N GLU A 739 -21.79 32.29 22.87
CA GLU A 739 -23.13 31.92 23.32
C GLU A 739 -23.03 30.62 24.12
N LYS A 740 -23.36 30.73 25.43
CA LYS A 740 -23.61 29.53 26.24
C LYS A 740 -24.89 28.87 25.76
N GLU A 741 -24.80 27.55 25.45
CA GLU A 741 -25.98 26.70 25.37
C GLU A 741 -26.78 26.68 26.67
#